data_796c0a016f9c9cc418345571f7e520e6
#
_entry.id   796c0a016f9c9cc418345571f7e520e6
#
_cell.length_a   1.000
_cell.length_b   1.000
_cell.length_c   1.000
_cell.angle_alpha   90.00
_cell.angle_beta   90.00
_cell.angle_gamma   90.00
#
_symmetry.space_group_name_H-M   'P 1'
#
loop_
_entity.id
_entity.type
_entity.pdbx_description
1 polymer ?
#
loop_
_entity_poly.entity_id
_entity_poly.type
_entity_poly.pdbx_seq_one_letter_code
_entity_poly.pdbx_strand_id
1 'polypeptide(L)'
;MTRTPEVRPLATAGVSRQAAQVETLFLHGAGDGEYTASVQRGGDRVFLADLDLKATDAGPRPAKFRVHTENGAEPRDPDEFVQLARRATRVRVSEQTPPAGRRELREMLSGYQLDGKTKAVRTCRVCATRGRYSPITDENAVEHGDDDVCLDCALDALERELAHHGDGLSGGAADRLRELLAEVRDLDRIVDLLRGELDPELTKFDEISATVEDVDPVSTSSLGLHSDLQTLLEARFDELLPVQSLAVENGLLDDPPADQLVVSATATGKTLVGEMAGVDRALRGKGKTLFLVPLVALANQKHEAFEDRYGDLVDVSVRVGASRVRGSGVAFDPSADVIVGTYEGIDHALRTGRDLGRIGTVVIDEVHTLKEPDRGHRLDGLIARLKHYCRRRASRDGNYDGAQWVYLSATVGNPEQLSEALDARLIEFEERPVPIERHLTFADGREKVRIENRLVRREFDRESSQGYRGQTIVFTNARRRCHEISRKLEYDSAAYHAGLDYGRRKQVERQFADQDLAAVVTTAALSAGVDFPASQVVFDALAMGIEWLSVQEFEQMLGRAGRPDYHDRGVVYTLVDPGRTYHGGQEATEEEVAFELLKGEMEPVVTRYDGSAAVEETLANVLVGGKAVRAISESMVGDVPTKRALAKLIDYEFVDGFQVTDLGRVVAEQFLSPEDAFRILEGVRAEKHPYEVVADLELVEEDR
;
A
#
# COMPACT_ATOMS: atom_id res chain seq x y z
N MET A 1 19.37 -12.81 32.19
CA MET A 1 19.76 -12.10 33.43
C MET A 1 19.05 -10.74 33.36
N THR A 2 17.83 -10.76 33.80
CA THR A 2 16.89 -9.63 33.81
C THR A 2 17.25 -8.70 34.96
N ARG A 3 17.68 -7.49 34.62
CA ARG A 3 17.83 -6.42 35.62
C ARG A 3 16.44 -5.88 35.94
N THR A 4 15.93 -6.25 37.12
CA THR A 4 14.84 -5.50 37.78
C THR A 4 15.26 -4.03 37.90
N PRO A 5 14.38 -3.05 37.61
CA PRO A 5 14.71 -1.67 37.84
C PRO A 5 14.92 -1.43 39.31
N GLU A 6 16.15 -1.03 39.67
CA GLU A 6 16.55 -0.67 41.03
C GLU A 6 15.61 0.41 41.58
N VAL A 7 14.85 0.04 42.61
CA VAL A 7 14.21 1.01 43.50
C VAL A 7 15.36 1.69 44.25
N ARG A 8 15.68 2.95 43.92
CA ARG A 8 16.65 3.74 44.68
C ARG A 8 16.19 3.84 46.14
N PRO A 9 17.05 3.45 47.11
CA PRO A 9 16.71 3.53 48.51
C PRO A 9 16.54 5.00 48.92
N LEU A 10 15.40 5.28 49.53
CA LEU A 10 15.18 6.56 50.24
C LEU A 10 15.92 6.50 51.58
N ALA A 11 16.91 7.40 51.72
CA ALA A 11 17.63 7.57 52.94
C ALA A 11 16.68 7.78 54.14
N THR A 12 16.94 7.10 55.24
CA THR A 12 16.27 7.19 56.53
C THR A 12 16.44 8.56 57.20
N ALA A 13 15.87 9.64 56.58
CA ALA A 13 15.75 10.94 57.22
C ALA A 13 14.26 11.24 57.34
N GLY A 14 13.80 11.31 58.60
CA GLY A 14 12.42 11.36 58.99
C GLY A 14 11.47 12.16 58.05
N VAL A 15 10.30 11.59 57.88
CA VAL A 15 9.13 12.10 57.13
C VAL A 15 8.86 13.58 57.38
N SER A 16 9.34 14.17 58.45
CA SER A 16 9.11 15.59 58.85
C SER A 16 9.90 16.63 58.04
N ARG A 17 11.00 16.32 57.34
CA ARG A 17 11.77 17.30 56.58
C ARG A 17 11.64 17.22 55.07
N GLN A 18 11.24 16.07 54.49
CA GLN A 18 10.97 15.93 53.05
C GLN A 18 9.53 16.29 52.64
N ALA A 19 8.64 16.51 53.59
CA ALA A 19 7.23 16.83 53.38
C ALA A 19 6.94 18.32 52.99
N ALA A 20 7.94 19.09 52.53
CA ALA A 20 7.74 20.51 52.28
C ALA A 20 6.84 20.84 51.08
N GLN A 21 6.65 19.92 50.12
CA GLN A 21 5.68 20.09 49.02
C GLN A 21 5.16 18.73 48.57
N VAL A 22 3.93 18.39 48.99
CA VAL A 22 3.15 17.25 48.44
C VAL A 22 2.35 17.80 47.27
N GLU A 23 2.71 17.40 46.06
CA GLU A 23 2.00 17.88 44.87
C GLU A 23 0.66 17.18 44.71
N THR A 24 0.64 15.85 44.63
CA THR A 24 -0.57 15.07 44.45
C THR A 24 -0.61 13.90 45.46
N LEU A 25 -1.71 13.85 46.23
CA LEU A 25 -2.07 12.65 46.99
C LEU A 25 -3.06 11.83 46.16
N PHE A 26 -2.68 10.59 45.81
CA PHE A 26 -3.50 9.67 45.06
C PHE A 26 -4.05 8.55 45.98
N LEU A 27 -5.36 8.31 45.87
CA LEU A 27 -6.06 7.30 46.65
C LEU A 27 -6.74 6.30 45.72
N HIS A 28 -6.55 5.02 46.00
CA HIS A 28 -7.16 3.92 45.29
C HIS A 28 -7.63 2.86 46.28
N GLY A 29 -8.83 2.31 46.09
CA GLY A 29 -9.37 1.25 46.92
C GLY A 29 -9.58 -0.01 46.11
N ALA A 30 -9.12 -1.15 46.65
CA ALA A 30 -9.36 -2.46 46.06
C ALA A 30 -10.68 -3.11 46.49
N GLY A 31 -11.38 -2.52 47.48
CA GLY A 31 -12.59 -3.04 48.10
C GLY A 31 -12.39 -3.23 49.63
N ASP A 32 -13.46 -3.54 50.35
CA ASP A 32 -13.49 -3.92 51.80
C ASP A 32 -12.89 -2.93 52.79
N GLY A 33 -12.90 -1.62 52.49
CA GLY A 33 -12.43 -0.57 53.39
C GLY A 33 -10.90 -0.41 53.48
N GLU A 34 -10.18 -1.13 52.65
CA GLU A 34 -8.73 -1.00 52.54
C GLU A 34 -8.38 -0.12 51.32
N TYR A 35 -7.48 0.86 51.54
CA TYR A 35 -7.11 1.84 50.53
C TYR A 35 -5.59 1.94 50.44
N THR A 36 -5.12 2.22 49.24
CA THR A 36 -3.72 2.57 49.00
C THR A 36 -3.63 4.09 48.83
N ALA A 37 -2.72 4.70 49.56
CA ALA A 37 -2.40 6.11 49.47
C ALA A 37 -0.99 6.30 48.95
N SER A 38 -0.81 7.09 47.91
CA SER A 38 0.53 7.42 47.39
C SER A 38 0.71 8.91 47.21
N VAL A 39 1.94 9.37 47.41
CA VAL A 39 2.32 10.77 47.14
C VAL A 39 3.17 10.85 45.91
N GLN A 40 2.81 11.74 45.02
CA GLN A 40 3.48 11.98 43.75
C GLN A 40 4.09 13.40 43.75
N ARG A 41 5.29 13.52 43.12
CA ARG A 41 5.95 14.80 42.88
C ARG A 41 6.60 14.75 41.49
N GLY A 42 6.23 15.68 40.62
CA GLY A 42 6.75 15.70 39.24
C GLY A 42 6.51 14.43 38.45
N GLY A 43 5.42 13.66 38.74
CA GLY A 43 5.14 12.38 38.13
C GLY A 43 5.72 11.16 38.85
N ASP A 44 6.74 11.33 39.68
CA ASP A 44 7.36 10.22 40.42
C ASP A 44 6.68 9.97 41.74
N ARG A 45 6.57 8.68 42.11
CA ARG A 45 6.06 8.25 43.41
C ARG A 45 7.10 8.48 44.49
N VAL A 46 6.77 9.36 45.44
CA VAL A 46 7.65 9.68 46.59
C VAL A 46 7.51 8.63 47.72
N PHE A 47 6.27 8.23 48.01
CA PHE A 47 6.03 7.09 48.92
C PHE A 47 4.67 6.42 48.64
N LEU A 48 4.50 5.21 49.23
CA LEU A 48 3.30 4.39 49.18
C LEU A 48 2.89 4.04 50.62
N ALA A 49 1.61 4.00 50.89
CA ALA A 49 1.08 3.61 52.20
C ALA A 49 -0.28 2.90 52.06
N ASP A 50 -0.58 2.03 53.03
CA ASP A 50 -1.92 1.46 53.22
C ASP A 50 -2.69 2.33 54.19
N LEU A 51 -3.99 2.51 53.90
CA LEU A 51 -4.93 3.28 54.72
C LEU A 51 -6.18 2.46 54.98
N ASP A 52 -6.45 2.14 56.26
CA ASP A 52 -7.73 1.54 56.64
C ASP A 52 -8.62 2.64 57.22
N LEU A 53 -9.90 2.62 56.86
CA LEU A 53 -10.87 3.50 57.42
C LEU A 53 -11.77 2.76 58.43
N LYS A 54 -12.31 3.50 59.40
CA LYS A 54 -13.29 3.02 60.37
C LYS A 54 -14.50 3.94 60.41
N ALA A 55 -15.70 3.40 60.35
CA ALA A 55 -16.92 4.13 60.55
C ALA A 55 -17.01 4.65 62.01
N THR A 56 -17.35 5.91 62.15
CA THR A 56 -17.61 6.56 63.43
C THR A 56 -18.90 7.35 63.32
N ASP A 57 -19.46 7.83 64.48
CA ASP A 57 -20.68 8.66 64.49
C ASP A 57 -20.52 9.98 63.73
N ALA A 58 -19.30 10.42 63.50
CA ALA A 58 -18.94 11.63 62.73
C ALA A 58 -18.48 11.31 61.27
N GLY A 59 -18.81 10.09 60.75
CA GLY A 59 -18.38 9.61 59.44
C GLY A 59 -17.09 8.79 59.44
N PRO A 60 -16.65 8.31 58.28
CA PRO A 60 -15.42 7.49 58.15
C PRO A 60 -14.19 8.27 58.58
N ARG A 61 -13.30 7.61 59.36
CA ARG A 61 -12.04 8.19 59.85
C ARG A 61 -10.86 7.26 59.59
N PRO A 62 -9.62 7.75 59.32
CA PRO A 62 -8.42 6.94 59.29
C PRO A 62 -8.25 6.13 60.60
N ALA A 63 -8.11 4.83 60.48
CA ALA A 63 -7.96 3.92 61.61
C ALA A 63 -6.57 3.33 61.66
N LYS A 64 -5.97 2.99 60.50
CA LYS A 64 -4.59 2.55 60.37
C LYS A 64 -3.95 3.25 59.20
N PHE A 65 -2.71 3.64 59.38
CA PHE A 65 -1.88 4.22 58.35
C PHE A 65 -0.50 3.57 58.39
N ARG A 66 -0.11 2.85 57.32
CA ARG A 66 1.13 2.09 57.25
C ARG A 66 1.94 2.53 56.05
N VAL A 67 3.11 3.10 56.26
CA VAL A 67 4.00 3.57 55.21
C VAL A 67 4.94 2.45 54.77
N HIS A 68 5.01 2.15 53.49
CA HIS A 68 5.94 1.17 52.94
C HIS A 68 7.37 1.71 52.92
N THR A 69 8.26 1.04 53.60
CA THR A 69 9.69 1.33 53.68
C THR A 69 10.48 0.13 53.15
N GLU A 70 11.80 0.26 53.04
CA GLU A 70 12.68 -0.88 52.68
C GLU A 70 12.60 -2.05 53.67
N ASN A 71 12.23 -1.79 54.93
CA ASN A 71 12.11 -2.79 55.99
C ASN A 71 10.70 -3.34 56.12
N GLY A 72 9.76 -2.98 55.21
CA GLY A 72 8.36 -3.40 55.24
C GLY A 72 7.39 -2.25 55.55
N ALA A 73 6.14 -2.61 55.85
CA ALA A 73 5.10 -1.62 56.14
C ALA A 73 5.18 -1.18 57.63
N GLU A 74 5.58 0.06 57.84
CA GLU A 74 5.71 0.64 59.19
C GLU A 74 4.41 1.36 59.59
N PRO A 75 3.81 1.02 60.77
CA PRO A 75 2.65 1.73 61.27
C PRO A 75 2.98 3.18 61.64
N ARG A 76 2.14 4.10 61.28
CA ARG A 76 2.19 5.55 61.58
C ARG A 76 0.89 5.98 62.23
N ASP A 77 0.94 7.15 62.87
CA ASP A 77 -0.26 7.77 63.41
C ASP A 77 -1.24 8.09 62.28
N PRO A 78 -2.53 7.65 62.35
CA PRO A 78 -3.56 7.98 61.35
C PRO A 78 -3.71 9.48 61.12
N ASP A 79 -3.40 10.34 62.11
CA ASP A 79 -3.46 11.81 61.93
C ASP A 79 -2.35 12.30 61.00
N GLU A 80 -1.27 11.57 60.79
CA GLU A 80 -0.23 11.93 59.78
C GLU A 80 -0.81 11.89 58.37
N PHE A 81 -1.69 10.94 58.08
CA PHE A 81 -2.40 10.90 56.78
C PHE A 81 -3.25 12.19 56.57
N VAL A 82 -3.98 12.61 57.60
CA VAL A 82 -4.81 13.81 57.51
C VAL A 82 -3.95 15.06 57.27
N GLN A 83 -2.80 15.16 57.98
CA GLN A 83 -1.85 16.24 57.75
C GLN A 83 -1.27 16.22 56.34
N LEU A 84 -0.95 15.03 55.84
CA LEU A 84 -0.48 14.83 54.47
C LEU A 84 -1.52 15.29 53.46
N ALA A 85 -2.77 14.86 53.63
CA ALA A 85 -3.87 15.24 52.79
C ALA A 85 -4.14 16.74 52.79
N ARG A 86 -3.97 17.40 53.95
CA ARG A 86 -4.08 18.87 54.07
C ARG A 86 -2.94 19.61 53.33
N ARG A 87 -1.72 19.04 53.33
CA ARG A 87 -0.56 19.66 52.67
C ARG A 87 -0.53 19.41 51.15
N ALA A 88 -1.22 18.39 50.67
CA ALA A 88 -1.30 18.09 49.24
C ALA A 88 -1.96 19.23 48.46
N THR A 89 -1.35 19.63 47.36
CA THR A 89 -1.94 20.60 46.42
C THR A 89 -3.19 20.05 45.76
N ARG A 90 -3.18 18.78 45.43
CA ARG A 90 -4.27 18.05 44.78
C ARG A 90 -4.49 16.73 45.47
N VAL A 91 -5.77 16.33 45.65
CA VAL A 91 -6.18 14.97 46.06
C VAL A 91 -6.89 14.34 44.89
N ARG A 92 -6.46 13.14 44.48
CA ARG A 92 -7.02 12.39 43.37
C ARG A 92 -7.53 11.04 43.88
N VAL A 93 -8.79 10.71 43.60
CA VAL A 93 -9.41 9.43 43.92
C VAL A 93 -9.63 8.69 42.61
N SER A 94 -9.16 7.46 42.54
CA SER A 94 -9.34 6.63 41.34
C SER A 94 -10.83 6.30 41.11
N GLU A 95 -11.31 6.48 39.89
CA GLU A 95 -12.66 6.06 39.50
C GLU A 95 -12.83 4.54 39.48
N GLN A 96 -11.74 3.79 39.42
CA GLN A 96 -11.74 2.33 39.52
C GLN A 96 -11.89 1.82 40.97
N THR A 97 -11.79 2.67 41.94
CA THR A 97 -12.21 2.34 43.31
C THR A 97 -13.71 1.98 43.30
N PRO A 98 -14.12 0.85 43.86
CA PRO A 98 -15.54 0.46 43.92
C PRO A 98 -16.44 1.58 44.41
N PRO A 99 -17.67 1.67 43.93
CA PRO A 99 -18.59 2.79 44.26
C PRO A 99 -18.79 3.05 45.76
N ALA A 100 -18.80 1.96 46.55
CA ALA A 100 -18.91 2.05 48.02
C ALA A 100 -17.66 2.71 48.62
N GLY A 101 -16.47 2.27 48.21
CA GLY A 101 -15.21 2.85 48.67
C GLY A 101 -14.98 4.29 48.23
N ARG A 102 -15.41 4.64 47.01
CA ARG A 102 -15.37 6.03 46.54
C ARG A 102 -16.25 6.94 47.40
N ARG A 103 -17.42 6.43 47.84
CA ARG A 103 -18.33 7.17 48.73
C ARG A 103 -17.67 7.35 50.08
N GLU A 104 -17.13 6.28 50.67
CA GLU A 104 -16.47 6.31 51.97
C GLU A 104 -15.24 7.26 51.97
N LEU A 105 -14.39 7.21 50.95
CA LEU A 105 -13.26 8.15 50.79
C LEU A 105 -13.75 9.59 50.67
N ARG A 106 -14.81 9.83 49.91
CA ARG A 106 -15.37 11.20 49.73
C ARG A 106 -15.92 11.73 51.05
N GLU A 107 -16.69 10.92 51.79
CA GLU A 107 -17.23 11.29 53.10
C GLU A 107 -16.12 11.60 54.10
N MET A 108 -15.09 10.76 54.15
CA MET A 108 -13.90 10.98 54.96
C MET A 108 -13.22 12.30 54.62
N LEU A 109 -12.89 12.57 53.33
CA LEU A 109 -12.21 13.78 52.87
C LEU A 109 -13.07 15.03 53.12
N SER A 110 -14.38 14.95 52.96
CA SER A 110 -15.33 16.02 53.25
C SER A 110 -15.34 16.35 54.74
N GLY A 111 -15.33 15.34 55.60
CA GLY A 111 -15.23 15.51 57.03
C GLY A 111 -13.96 16.28 57.52
N TYR A 112 -12.93 16.32 56.68
CA TYR A 112 -11.73 17.11 56.90
C TYR A 112 -11.62 18.39 56.05
N GLN A 113 -12.72 18.80 55.36
CA GLN A 113 -12.86 20.00 54.53
C GLN A 113 -11.85 20.00 53.32
N LEU A 114 -11.68 18.84 52.67
CA LEU A 114 -10.74 18.66 51.55
C LEU A 114 -11.43 18.62 50.20
N ASP A 115 -12.75 18.85 50.13
CA ASP A 115 -13.56 18.74 48.90
C ASP A 115 -13.02 19.64 47.76
N GLY A 116 -12.60 20.89 48.10
CA GLY A 116 -12.16 21.86 47.10
C GLY A 116 -10.90 21.48 46.32
N LYS A 117 -10.16 20.46 46.73
CA LYS A 117 -8.98 19.96 46.07
C LYS A 117 -9.06 18.45 45.69
N THR A 118 -10.17 17.81 46.04
CA THR A 118 -10.47 16.42 45.74
C THR A 118 -11.18 16.29 44.43
N LYS A 119 -10.66 15.43 43.54
CA LYS A 119 -11.28 15.09 42.24
C LYS A 119 -11.19 13.61 41.98
N ALA A 120 -12.30 13.00 41.54
CA ALA A 120 -12.28 11.67 40.97
C ALA A 120 -11.60 11.74 39.58
N VAL A 121 -10.80 10.76 39.25
CA VAL A 121 -10.04 10.74 37.99
C VAL A 121 -9.99 9.31 37.43
N ARG A 122 -10.14 9.22 36.13
CA ARG A 122 -9.92 7.98 35.41
C ARG A 122 -8.43 7.68 35.41
N THR A 123 -8.04 6.49 35.86
CA THR A 123 -6.62 6.12 36.04
C THR A 123 -6.39 4.71 35.48
N CYS A 124 -5.16 4.46 35.07
CA CYS A 124 -4.77 3.12 34.68
C CYS A 124 -4.94 2.12 35.84
N ARG A 125 -5.73 1.06 35.65
CA ARG A 125 -5.99 0.06 36.68
C ARG A 125 -4.70 -0.62 37.19
N VAL A 126 -3.78 -0.94 36.28
CA VAL A 126 -2.50 -1.60 36.63
C VAL A 126 -1.59 -0.68 37.43
N CYS A 127 -1.53 0.60 37.08
CA CYS A 127 -0.79 1.59 37.86
C CYS A 127 -1.42 1.82 39.23
N ALA A 128 -2.76 1.92 39.28
CA ALA A 128 -3.49 2.16 40.52
C ALA A 128 -3.28 1.05 41.55
N THR A 129 -3.31 -0.21 41.17
CA THR A 129 -3.01 -1.35 42.05
C THR A 129 -1.58 -1.33 42.59
N ARG A 130 -0.65 -0.68 41.88
CA ARG A 130 0.75 -0.48 42.32
C ARG A 130 0.94 0.85 43.05
N GLY A 131 -0.15 1.57 43.37
CA GLY A 131 -0.11 2.88 44.00
C GLY A 131 0.53 3.98 43.15
N ARG A 132 0.52 3.85 41.83
CA ARG A 132 1.03 4.86 40.90
C ARG A 132 -0.15 5.65 40.34
N TYR A 133 -0.03 6.97 40.31
CA TYR A 133 -1.02 7.85 39.69
C TYR A 133 -0.70 8.02 38.21
N SER A 134 -1.46 7.37 37.33
CA SER A 134 -1.38 7.53 35.88
C SER A 134 -2.78 7.82 35.36
N PRO A 135 -3.08 9.12 35.07
CA PRO A 135 -4.38 9.47 34.50
C PRO A 135 -4.53 8.91 33.09
N ILE A 136 -5.71 8.42 32.77
CA ILE A 136 -6.09 7.99 31.44
C ILE A 136 -6.71 9.18 30.71
N THR A 137 -6.20 9.44 29.51
CA THR A 137 -6.68 10.44 28.55
C THR A 137 -6.91 9.75 27.21
N ASP A 138 -7.62 10.39 26.31
CA ASP A 138 -7.83 9.84 24.94
C ASP A 138 -6.50 9.63 24.17
N GLU A 139 -5.43 10.35 24.57
CA GLU A 139 -4.11 10.23 23.95
C GLU A 139 -3.28 9.04 24.45
N ASN A 140 -3.56 8.51 25.67
CA ASN A 140 -2.77 7.43 26.27
C ASN A 140 -3.56 6.20 26.68
N ALA A 141 -4.87 6.19 26.46
CA ALA A 141 -5.74 5.04 26.71
C ALA A 141 -5.41 3.90 25.74
N VAL A 142 -5.34 2.69 26.27
CA VAL A 142 -5.24 1.44 25.51
C VAL A 142 -6.27 0.49 26.07
N GLU A 143 -7.14 -0.05 25.23
CA GLU A 143 -8.14 -1.05 25.60
C GLU A 143 -7.46 -2.36 26.04
N HIS A 144 -7.91 -2.93 27.15
CA HIS A 144 -7.44 -4.23 27.65
C HIS A 144 -8.48 -4.88 28.53
N GLY A 145 -9.22 -5.83 28.02
CA GLY A 145 -10.43 -6.38 28.62
C GLY A 145 -11.53 -5.33 28.70
N ASP A 146 -12.23 -5.29 29.83
CA ASP A 146 -13.35 -4.35 30.06
C ASP A 146 -12.90 -2.93 30.47
N ASP A 147 -11.60 -2.67 30.55
CA ASP A 147 -11.04 -1.40 31.08
C ASP A 147 -9.90 -0.87 30.21
N ASP A 148 -9.57 0.44 30.38
CA ASP A 148 -8.39 1.04 29.79
C ASP A 148 -7.17 0.97 30.72
N VAL A 149 -6.02 0.77 30.11
CA VAL A 149 -4.69 0.88 30.75
C VAL A 149 -3.88 2.00 30.08
N CYS A 150 -2.84 2.49 30.73
CA CYS A 150 -1.93 3.43 30.07
C CYS A 150 -1.01 2.66 29.09
N LEU A 151 -0.53 3.35 28.07
CA LEU A 151 0.33 2.77 27.03
C LEU A 151 1.54 2.04 27.62
N ASP A 152 2.20 2.59 28.67
CA ASP A 152 3.35 1.91 29.32
C ASP A 152 2.97 0.54 29.90
N CYS A 153 1.81 0.46 30.53
CA CYS A 153 1.33 -0.82 31.09
C CYS A 153 0.87 -1.80 30.02
N ALA A 154 0.34 -1.31 28.90
CA ALA A 154 0.01 -2.11 27.74
C ALA A 154 1.27 -2.67 27.06
N LEU A 155 2.30 -1.84 26.88
CA LEU A 155 3.61 -2.28 26.38
C LEU A 155 4.26 -3.31 27.31
N ASP A 156 4.26 -3.10 28.65
CA ASP A 156 4.74 -4.09 29.63
C ASP A 156 3.96 -5.43 29.55
N ALA A 157 2.70 -5.39 29.18
CA ALA A 157 1.89 -6.60 28.99
C ALA A 157 2.22 -7.28 27.66
N LEU A 158 2.36 -6.53 26.57
CA LEU A 158 2.81 -7.04 25.27
C LEU A 158 4.18 -7.71 25.37
N GLU A 159 5.15 -7.12 26.09
CA GLU A 159 6.46 -7.73 26.31
C GLU A 159 6.39 -9.13 26.95
N ARG A 160 5.46 -9.33 27.86
CA ARG A 160 5.25 -10.65 28.50
C ARG A 160 4.66 -11.66 27.53
N GLU A 161 3.74 -11.24 26.68
CA GLU A 161 3.16 -12.10 25.64
C GLU A 161 4.19 -12.43 24.56
N LEU A 162 4.99 -11.45 24.12
CA LEU A 162 6.11 -11.66 23.19
C LEU A 162 7.13 -12.66 23.74
N ALA A 163 7.41 -12.64 25.06
CA ALA A 163 8.29 -13.60 25.68
C ALA A 163 7.71 -15.03 25.74
N HIS A 164 6.39 -15.18 25.67
CA HIS A 164 5.73 -16.50 25.73
C HIS A 164 5.33 -17.04 24.36
N HIS A 165 4.94 -16.19 23.43
CA HIS A 165 4.39 -16.55 22.13
C HIS A 165 5.22 -16.04 20.94
N GLY A 166 6.22 -15.20 21.19
CA GLY A 166 7.05 -14.57 20.17
C GLY A 166 8.27 -15.40 19.74
N ASP A 167 8.32 -16.71 20.04
CA ASP A 167 9.39 -17.59 19.58
C ASP A 167 9.39 -17.64 18.03
N GLY A 168 10.43 -17.04 17.43
CA GLY A 168 10.58 -16.96 15.98
C GLY A 168 10.37 -15.55 15.38
N LEU A 169 9.87 -14.59 16.15
CA LEU A 169 9.80 -13.19 15.71
C LEU A 169 11.19 -12.55 15.75
N SER A 170 11.52 -11.78 14.70
CA SER A 170 12.71 -10.93 14.70
C SER A 170 12.58 -9.78 15.70
N GLY A 171 13.72 -9.18 16.09
CA GLY A 171 13.70 -7.98 16.95
C GLY A 171 12.92 -6.82 16.30
N GLY A 172 13.01 -6.67 14.98
CA GLY A 172 12.28 -5.65 14.24
C GLY A 172 10.77 -5.89 14.25
N ALA A 173 10.30 -7.14 14.11
CA ALA A 173 8.87 -7.45 14.21
C ALA A 173 8.31 -7.14 15.61
N ALA A 174 9.07 -7.42 16.67
CA ALA A 174 8.67 -7.05 18.03
C ALA A 174 8.56 -5.51 18.18
N ASP A 175 9.49 -4.74 17.59
CA ASP A 175 9.45 -3.28 17.60
C ASP A 175 8.22 -2.77 16.83
N ARG A 176 7.89 -3.36 15.69
CA ARG A 176 6.69 -3.03 14.92
C ARG A 176 5.39 -3.32 15.67
N LEU A 177 5.30 -4.44 16.38
CA LEU A 177 4.12 -4.71 17.22
C LEU A 177 3.95 -3.67 18.34
N ARG A 178 5.04 -3.14 18.90
CA ARG A 178 5.00 -2.03 19.88
C ARG A 178 4.46 -0.75 19.24
N GLU A 179 4.94 -0.41 18.04
CA GLU A 179 4.44 0.74 17.28
C GLU A 179 2.95 0.56 16.95
N LEU A 180 2.57 -0.62 16.47
CA LEU A 180 1.20 -0.94 16.14
C LEU A 180 0.27 -0.83 17.35
N LEU A 181 0.70 -1.31 18.53
CA LEU A 181 -0.06 -1.14 19.77
C LEU A 181 -0.25 0.35 20.11
N ALA A 182 0.77 1.17 19.86
CA ALA A 182 0.67 2.62 20.09
C ALA A 182 -0.32 3.31 19.13
N GLU A 183 -0.51 2.77 17.92
CA GLU A 183 -1.45 3.28 16.92
C GLU A 183 -2.87 2.76 17.12
N VAL A 184 -3.03 1.44 17.22
CA VAL A 184 -4.34 0.75 17.32
C VAL A 184 -5.01 0.95 18.68
N ARG A 185 -4.20 1.07 19.76
CA ARG A 185 -4.68 1.28 21.13
C ARG A 185 -5.56 0.17 21.69
N ASP A 186 -5.41 -1.05 21.20
CA ASP A 186 -6.10 -2.26 21.62
C ASP A 186 -5.09 -3.38 21.84
N LEU A 187 -4.80 -3.68 23.12
CA LEU A 187 -3.80 -4.68 23.47
C LEU A 187 -4.28 -6.11 23.17
N ASP A 188 -5.55 -6.39 23.41
CA ASP A 188 -6.07 -7.75 23.26
C ASP A 188 -6.04 -8.13 21.78
N ARG A 189 -6.37 -7.21 20.89
CA ARG A 189 -6.26 -7.38 19.44
C ARG A 189 -4.82 -7.68 18.98
N ILE A 190 -3.82 -6.99 19.54
CA ILE A 190 -2.41 -7.24 19.21
C ILE A 190 -1.95 -8.60 19.73
N VAL A 191 -2.39 -9.00 20.93
CA VAL A 191 -2.07 -10.30 21.52
C VAL A 191 -2.70 -11.46 20.74
N ASP A 192 -3.92 -11.29 20.25
CA ASP A 192 -4.62 -12.29 19.44
C ASP A 192 -3.93 -12.51 18.08
N LEU A 193 -3.34 -11.46 17.50
CA LEU A 193 -2.47 -11.60 16.32
C LEU A 193 -1.28 -12.54 16.60
N LEU A 194 -0.67 -12.46 17.80
CA LEU A 194 0.42 -13.34 18.19
C LEU A 194 -0.01 -14.80 18.40
N ARG A 195 -1.24 -15.02 18.87
CA ARG A 195 -1.77 -16.36 19.16
C ARG A 195 -2.23 -17.12 17.92
N GLY A 196 -2.31 -16.46 16.76
CA GLY A 196 -2.71 -17.08 15.50
C GLY A 196 -4.13 -17.69 15.51
N GLU A 197 -5.02 -17.19 16.34
CA GLU A 197 -6.41 -17.64 16.39
C GLU A 197 -7.18 -17.14 15.15
N LEU A 198 -7.91 -18.04 14.50
CA LEU A 198 -8.64 -17.76 13.25
C LEU A 198 -10.08 -17.29 13.46
N ASP A 199 -10.39 -16.73 14.58
CA ASP A 199 -11.65 -16.01 14.71
C ASP A 199 -11.53 -14.71 13.90
N PRO A 200 -12.42 -14.46 12.91
CA PRO A 200 -12.33 -13.26 12.08
C PRO A 200 -12.43 -11.96 12.85
N GLU A 201 -13.14 -11.95 13.98
CA GLU A 201 -13.21 -10.78 14.84
C GLU A 201 -11.88 -10.53 15.56
N LEU A 202 -11.12 -11.59 15.83
CA LEU A 202 -9.82 -11.52 16.50
C LEU A 202 -8.67 -11.24 15.51
N THR A 203 -8.79 -11.71 14.26
CA THR A 203 -7.74 -11.50 13.23
C THR A 203 -7.90 -10.19 12.47
N LYS A 204 -9.01 -9.48 12.64
CA LYS A 204 -9.28 -8.21 11.96
C LYS A 204 -8.26 -7.16 12.38
N PHE A 205 -7.43 -6.77 11.43
CA PHE A 205 -6.43 -5.71 11.62
C PHE A 205 -7.11 -4.36 11.60
N ASP A 206 -7.83 -4.06 10.49
CA ASP A 206 -8.61 -2.85 10.30
C ASP A 206 -9.68 -3.03 9.23
N GLU A 207 -10.35 -1.95 8.89
CA GLU A 207 -11.33 -1.88 7.82
C GLU A 207 -11.11 -0.59 7.04
N ILE A 208 -10.91 -0.73 5.74
CA ILE A 208 -10.95 0.39 4.83
C ILE A 208 -12.42 0.64 4.52
N SER A 209 -12.95 1.71 5.08
CA SER A 209 -14.35 2.10 4.90
C SER A 209 -14.65 2.38 3.43
N ALA A 210 -15.87 2.08 3.00
CA ALA A 210 -16.38 2.61 1.75
C ALA A 210 -16.43 4.14 1.86
N THR A 211 -15.71 4.82 0.98
CA THR A 211 -15.80 6.27 0.82
C THR A 211 -16.62 6.55 -0.41
N VAL A 212 -17.67 7.34 -0.27
CA VAL A 212 -18.47 7.84 -1.38
C VAL A 212 -18.17 9.33 -1.48
N GLU A 213 -17.46 9.75 -2.52
CA GLU A 213 -17.37 11.16 -2.87
C GLU A 213 -18.68 11.55 -3.57
N ASP A 214 -19.23 12.71 -3.18
CA ASP A 214 -20.49 13.23 -3.73
C ASP A 214 -20.20 13.89 -5.10
N VAL A 215 -20.00 13.05 -6.11
CA VAL A 215 -19.78 13.48 -7.50
C VAL A 215 -21.10 13.35 -8.23
N ASP A 216 -21.59 14.45 -8.78
CA ASP A 216 -22.80 14.44 -9.60
C ASP A 216 -22.57 13.55 -10.85
N PRO A 217 -23.40 12.52 -11.08
CA PRO A 217 -23.20 11.63 -12.21
C PRO A 217 -23.52 12.38 -13.52
N VAL A 218 -22.62 12.30 -14.49
CA VAL A 218 -22.81 12.82 -15.83
C VAL A 218 -23.60 11.82 -16.67
N SER A 219 -24.75 12.23 -17.19
CA SER A 219 -25.53 11.39 -18.10
C SER A 219 -24.78 11.14 -19.40
N THR A 220 -24.74 9.89 -19.86
CA THR A 220 -24.13 9.50 -21.14
C THR A 220 -24.72 10.29 -22.32
N SER A 221 -26.01 10.58 -22.29
CA SER A 221 -26.68 11.37 -23.35
C SER A 221 -26.19 12.81 -23.48
N SER A 222 -25.50 13.35 -22.48
CA SER A 222 -24.99 14.74 -22.45
C SER A 222 -23.56 14.90 -22.93
N LEU A 223 -22.82 13.79 -23.21
CA LEU A 223 -21.39 13.81 -23.47
C LEU A 223 -20.98 14.53 -24.77
N GLY A 224 -21.86 14.62 -25.73
CA GLY A 224 -21.57 15.26 -27.03
C GLY A 224 -20.50 14.51 -27.85
N LEU A 225 -20.39 13.21 -27.70
CA LEU A 225 -19.49 12.33 -28.45
C LEU A 225 -19.89 12.22 -29.93
N HIS A 226 -19.03 11.61 -30.76
CA HIS A 226 -19.42 11.21 -32.12
C HIS A 226 -20.66 10.31 -32.05
N SER A 227 -21.63 10.51 -32.98
CA SER A 227 -22.98 9.90 -32.95
C SER A 227 -22.97 8.39 -32.70
N ASP A 228 -22.06 7.69 -33.36
CA ASP A 228 -22.00 6.23 -33.29
C ASP A 228 -21.47 5.73 -31.94
N LEU A 229 -20.45 6.42 -31.42
CA LEU A 229 -19.92 6.14 -30.05
C LEU A 229 -20.95 6.51 -28.99
N GLN A 230 -21.62 7.66 -29.15
CA GLN A 230 -22.69 8.10 -28.26
C GLN A 230 -23.78 7.04 -28.14
N THR A 231 -24.30 6.56 -29.29
CA THR A 231 -25.32 5.50 -29.33
C THR A 231 -24.87 4.19 -28.67
N LEU A 232 -23.60 3.81 -28.89
CA LEU A 232 -23.05 2.60 -28.31
C LEU A 232 -22.93 2.70 -26.78
N LEU A 233 -22.52 3.85 -26.23
CA LEU A 233 -22.40 4.05 -24.79
C LEU A 233 -23.76 4.16 -24.10
N GLU A 234 -24.71 4.91 -24.68
CA GLU A 234 -26.09 5.01 -24.18
C GLU A 234 -26.82 3.67 -24.12
N ALA A 235 -26.49 2.73 -25.02
CA ALA A 235 -27.03 1.38 -24.97
C ALA A 235 -26.50 0.54 -23.80
N ARG A 236 -25.44 1.00 -23.13
CA ARG A 236 -24.75 0.26 -22.06
C ARG A 236 -24.88 0.91 -20.68
N PHE A 237 -24.87 2.24 -20.64
CA PHE A 237 -24.81 3.02 -19.40
C PHE A 237 -25.71 4.25 -19.52
N ASP A 238 -26.56 4.49 -18.55
CA ASP A 238 -27.35 5.71 -18.44
C ASP A 238 -26.50 6.88 -17.92
N GLU A 239 -25.56 6.58 -17.01
CA GLU A 239 -24.70 7.53 -16.32
C GLU A 239 -23.26 7.02 -16.24
N LEU A 240 -22.33 7.96 -16.19
CA LEU A 240 -20.91 7.67 -15.99
C LEU A 240 -20.60 7.40 -14.52
N LEU A 241 -19.57 6.56 -14.28
CA LEU A 241 -19.00 6.40 -12.94
C LEU A 241 -18.32 7.71 -12.48
N PRO A 242 -18.18 7.95 -11.17
CA PRO A 242 -17.67 9.19 -10.61
C PRO A 242 -16.35 9.66 -11.23
N VAL A 243 -15.33 8.80 -11.32
CA VAL A 243 -14.05 9.16 -11.93
C VAL A 243 -14.16 9.57 -13.41
N GLN A 244 -15.10 8.97 -14.14
CA GLN A 244 -15.37 9.29 -15.54
C GLN A 244 -16.09 10.64 -15.65
N SER A 245 -17.07 10.90 -14.76
CA SER A 245 -17.76 12.19 -14.66
C SER A 245 -16.77 13.31 -14.35
N LEU A 246 -15.90 13.14 -13.35
CA LEU A 246 -14.83 14.09 -13.02
C LEU A 246 -13.91 14.37 -14.21
N ALA A 247 -13.51 13.33 -14.95
CA ALA A 247 -12.66 13.52 -16.13
C ALA A 247 -13.35 14.35 -17.21
N VAL A 248 -14.63 14.09 -17.49
CA VAL A 248 -15.42 14.85 -18.46
C VAL A 248 -15.61 16.30 -18.00
N GLU A 249 -16.00 16.55 -16.78
CA GLU A 249 -16.17 17.89 -16.21
C GLU A 249 -14.87 18.70 -16.21
N ASN A 250 -13.72 18.02 -16.17
CA ASN A 250 -12.40 18.64 -16.23
C ASN A 250 -11.82 18.73 -17.66
N GLY A 251 -12.66 18.62 -18.68
CA GLY A 251 -12.31 18.95 -20.04
C GLY A 251 -11.77 17.80 -20.89
N LEU A 252 -12.05 16.55 -20.53
CA LEU A 252 -11.63 15.38 -21.32
C LEU A 252 -12.10 15.45 -22.76
N LEU A 253 -13.35 15.91 -22.96
CA LEU A 253 -14.05 15.94 -24.25
C LEU A 253 -14.18 17.36 -24.83
N ASP A 254 -13.53 18.36 -24.25
CA ASP A 254 -13.54 19.75 -24.75
C ASP A 254 -12.82 19.90 -26.09
N ASP A 255 -12.97 21.05 -26.73
CA ASP A 255 -12.21 21.41 -27.94
C ASP A 255 -11.56 22.82 -27.76
N PRO A 256 -10.26 22.91 -27.48
CA PRO A 256 -9.27 21.81 -27.36
C PRO A 256 -9.44 20.99 -26.06
N PRO A 257 -9.16 19.67 -26.11
CA PRO A 257 -9.30 18.80 -24.94
C PRO A 257 -8.15 19.02 -23.97
N ALA A 258 -8.41 18.79 -22.70
CA ALA A 258 -7.38 18.82 -21.66
C ALA A 258 -6.56 17.52 -21.67
N ASP A 259 -5.25 17.66 -21.47
CA ASP A 259 -4.40 16.54 -21.07
C ASP A 259 -4.67 16.21 -19.60
N GLN A 260 -4.82 14.92 -19.25
CA GLN A 260 -5.24 14.50 -17.91
C GLN A 260 -4.37 13.38 -17.34
N LEU A 261 -4.11 13.48 -16.04
CA LEU A 261 -3.61 12.39 -15.20
C LEU A 261 -4.75 11.92 -14.29
N VAL A 262 -5.26 10.73 -14.53
CA VAL A 262 -6.34 10.12 -13.75
C VAL A 262 -5.74 9.13 -12.75
N VAL A 263 -5.79 9.48 -11.48
CA VAL A 263 -5.31 8.68 -10.34
C VAL A 263 -6.51 8.15 -9.58
N SER A 264 -6.68 6.83 -9.56
CA SER A 264 -7.75 6.20 -8.80
C SER A 264 -7.44 4.73 -8.50
N ALA A 265 -8.10 4.19 -7.49
CA ALA A 265 -8.01 2.76 -7.14
C ALA A 265 -8.36 1.85 -8.33
N THR A 266 -8.06 0.57 -8.23
CA THR A 266 -8.46 -0.43 -9.23
C THR A 266 -9.98 -0.58 -9.26
N ALA A 267 -10.53 -0.94 -10.43
CA ALA A 267 -11.97 -1.17 -10.66
C ALA A 267 -12.89 0.06 -10.57
N THR A 268 -12.37 1.28 -10.54
CA THR A 268 -13.15 2.53 -10.60
C THR A 268 -13.64 2.90 -12.00
N GLY A 269 -13.24 2.15 -13.03
CA GLY A 269 -13.65 2.41 -14.43
C GLY A 269 -12.77 3.43 -15.18
N LYS A 270 -11.58 3.79 -14.67
CA LYS A 270 -10.63 4.72 -15.31
C LYS A 270 -10.28 4.40 -16.76
N THR A 271 -10.28 3.11 -17.15
CA THR A 271 -10.00 2.69 -18.52
C THR A 271 -10.95 3.34 -19.54
N LEU A 272 -12.24 3.46 -19.21
CA LEU A 272 -13.24 4.07 -20.12
C LEU A 272 -12.94 5.55 -20.39
N VAL A 273 -12.26 6.25 -19.48
CA VAL A 273 -11.81 7.65 -19.71
C VAL A 273 -10.90 7.72 -20.95
N GLY A 274 -9.87 6.85 -20.99
CA GLY A 274 -8.98 6.78 -22.16
C GLY A 274 -9.67 6.25 -23.43
N GLU A 275 -10.61 5.32 -23.29
CA GLU A 275 -11.39 4.79 -24.42
C GLU A 275 -12.29 5.87 -25.03
N MET A 276 -13.04 6.63 -24.22
CA MET A 276 -13.90 7.73 -24.70
C MET A 276 -13.08 8.78 -25.44
N ALA A 277 -12.02 9.28 -24.82
CA ALA A 277 -11.16 10.30 -25.44
C ALA A 277 -10.55 9.81 -26.76
N GLY A 278 -10.05 8.57 -26.77
CA GLY A 278 -9.37 8.01 -27.93
C GLY A 278 -10.32 7.72 -29.09
N VAL A 279 -11.38 6.96 -28.84
CA VAL A 279 -12.31 6.53 -29.90
C VAL A 279 -13.09 7.70 -30.48
N ASP A 280 -13.54 8.67 -29.64
CA ASP A 280 -14.21 9.85 -30.12
C ASP A 280 -13.35 10.67 -31.11
N ARG A 281 -12.10 10.92 -30.74
CA ARG A 281 -11.17 11.68 -31.59
C ARG A 281 -10.80 10.94 -32.87
N ALA A 282 -10.68 9.61 -32.82
CA ALA A 282 -10.44 8.78 -34.00
C ALA A 282 -11.63 8.88 -34.98
N LEU A 283 -12.86 8.71 -34.50
CA LEU A 283 -14.09 8.83 -35.31
C LEU A 283 -14.29 10.24 -35.89
N ARG A 284 -13.86 11.30 -35.19
CA ARG A 284 -13.85 12.67 -35.69
C ARG A 284 -12.72 12.96 -36.68
N GLY A 285 -11.86 12.00 -37.01
CA GLY A 285 -10.72 12.19 -37.93
C GLY A 285 -9.61 13.08 -37.38
N LYS A 286 -9.55 13.32 -36.05
CA LYS A 286 -8.50 14.12 -35.41
C LYS A 286 -7.14 13.39 -35.38
N GLY A 287 -7.11 12.08 -35.65
CA GLY A 287 -5.95 11.21 -35.68
C GLY A 287 -6.22 9.90 -34.93
N LYS A 288 -5.31 8.94 -35.05
CA LYS A 288 -5.44 7.63 -34.41
C LYS A 288 -5.17 7.68 -32.90
N THR A 289 -5.63 6.67 -32.20
CA THR A 289 -5.38 6.48 -30.78
C THR A 289 -4.25 5.49 -30.58
N LEU A 290 -3.27 5.85 -29.75
CA LEU A 290 -2.30 4.92 -29.17
C LEU A 290 -2.73 4.59 -27.74
N PHE A 291 -3.09 3.34 -27.47
CA PHE A 291 -3.42 2.86 -26.14
C PHE A 291 -2.27 1.98 -25.64
N LEU A 292 -1.45 2.51 -24.73
CA LEU A 292 -0.19 1.92 -24.30
C LEU A 292 -0.31 1.27 -22.93
N VAL A 293 0.17 0.03 -22.84
CA VAL A 293 0.12 -0.79 -21.61
C VAL A 293 1.48 -1.40 -21.30
N PRO A 294 1.77 -1.75 -20.04
CA PRO A 294 3.10 -2.25 -19.68
C PRO A 294 3.43 -3.65 -20.18
N LEU A 295 2.44 -4.52 -20.40
CA LEU A 295 2.67 -5.95 -20.65
C LEU A 295 2.00 -6.45 -21.91
N VAL A 296 2.65 -7.41 -22.60
CA VAL A 296 2.13 -8.06 -23.82
C VAL A 296 0.77 -8.75 -23.57
N ALA A 297 0.61 -9.36 -22.39
CA ALA A 297 -0.66 -10.02 -22.05
C ALA A 297 -1.81 -9.00 -21.96
N LEU A 298 -1.55 -7.83 -21.37
CA LEU A 298 -2.51 -6.72 -21.31
C LEU A 298 -2.81 -6.15 -22.70
N ALA A 299 -1.79 -5.99 -23.55
CA ALA A 299 -1.99 -5.48 -24.89
C ALA A 299 -2.93 -6.40 -25.70
N ASN A 300 -2.75 -7.73 -25.60
CA ASN A 300 -3.64 -8.68 -26.28
C ASN A 300 -5.07 -8.65 -25.73
N GLN A 301 -5.22 -8.61 -24.39
CA GLN A 301 -6.54 -8.54 -23.75
C GLN A 301 -7.27 -7.22 -24.10
N LYS A 302 -6.55 -6.10 -24.07
CA LYS A 302 -7.12 -4.80 -24.47
C LYS A 302 -7.50 -4.77 -25.94
N HIS A 303 -6.66 -5.34 -26.81
CA HIS A 303 -6.98 -5.49 -28.23
C HIS A 303 -8.28 -6.27 -28.44
N GLU A 304 -8.42 -7.45 -27.82
CA GLU A 304 -9.67 -8.23 -27.89
C GLU A 304 -10.86 -7.41 -27.37
N ALA A 305 -10.71 -6.72 -26.24
CA ALA A 305 -11.78 -5.91 -25.66
C ALA A 305 -12.16 -4.70 -26.54
N PHE A 306 -11.19 -4.08 -27.22
CA PHE A 306 -11.47 -3.00 -28.18
C PHE A 306 -12.17 -3.53 -29.44
N GLU A 307 -11.72 -4.67 -29.99
CA GLU A 307 -12.37 -5.34 -31.13
C GLU A 307 -13.82 -5.71 -30.79
N ASP A 308 -14.06 -6.37 -29.66
CA ASP A 308 -15.39 -6.80 -29.24
C ASP A 308 -16.33 -5.59 -28.97
N ARG A 309 -15.78 -4.46 -28.54
CA ARG A 309 -16.56 -3.31 -28.10
C ARG A 309 -16.75 -2.26 -29.21
N TYR A 310 -15.70 -2.00 -29.98
CA TYR A 310 -15.62 -0.88 -30.93
C TYR A 310 -15.28 -1.32 -32.37
N GLY A 311 -15.05 -2.62 -32.63
CA GLY A 311 -14.62 -3.12 -33.95
C GLY A 311 -15.61 -2.83 -35.09
N ASP A 312 -16.90 -2.60 -34.78
CA ASP A 312 -17.88 -2.16 -35.76
C ASP A 312 -17.75 -0.66 -36.09
N LEU A 313 -17.01 0.14 -35.31
CA LEU A 313 -16.87 1.59 -35.45
C LEU A 313 -15.47 2.01 -35.91
N VAL A 314 -14.44 1.32 -35.49
CA VAL A 314 -13.02 1.68 -35.73
C VAL A 314 -12.17 0.44 -36.00
N ASP A 315 -11.17 0.59 -36.85
CA ASP A 315 -10.17 -0.48 -37.07
C ASP A 315 -9.19 -0.52 -35.90
N VAL A 316 -9.01 -1.72 -35.32
CA VAL A 316 -8.12 -1.92 -34.16
C VAL A 316 -6.91 -2.79 -34.55
N SER A 317 -5.72 -2.42 -34.11
CA SER A 317 -4.50 -3.20 -34.34
C SER A 317 -3.68 -3.32 -33.05
N VAL A 318 -2.88 -4.39 -32.95
CA VAL A 318 -2.01 -4.61 -31.79
C VAL A 318 -0.53 -4.51 -32.18
N ARG A 319 0.26 -3.79 -31.35
CA ARG A 319 1.70 -3.66 -31.50
C ARG A 319 2.44 -4.06 -30.22
N VAL A 320 3.02 -5.24 -30.21
CA VAL A 320 3.89 -5.71 -29.13
C VAL A 320 5.33 -5.82 -29.67
N GLY A 321 6.33 -5.86 -28.79
CA GLY A 321 7.74 -5.84 -29.14
C GLY A 321 8.18 -6.87 -30.20
N ALA A 322 9.46 -7.10 -30.42
CA ALA A 322 10.01 -7.98 -31.47
C ALA A 322 9.59 -9.46 -31.39
N SER A 323 9.07 -9.92 -30.25
CA SER A 323 8.50 -11.26 -30.11
C SER A 323 7.12 -11.29 -30.80
N ARG A 324 7.06 -12.01 -31.93
CA ARG A 324 5.81 -12.31 -32.62
C ARG A 324 4.79 -12.87 -31.63
N VAL A 325 3.57 -12.32 -31.63
CA VAL A 325 2.42 -12.90 -30.95
C VAL A 325 2.30 -14.35 -31.41
N ARG A 326 2.70 -15.30 -30.56
CA ARG A 326 2.50 -16.72 -30.84
C ARG A 326 1.01 -17.02 -30.71
N GLY A 327 0.31 -17.04 -31.84
CA GLY A 327 -1.05 -17.51 -31.88
C GLY A 327 -2.09 -16.64 -32.59
N SER A 328 -1.91 -15.32 -32.70
CA SER A 328 -2.77 -14.46 -33.53
C SER A 328 -2.06 -14.21 -34.87
N GLY A 329 -2.64 -14.69 -35.96
CA GLY A 329 -2.17 -14.40 -37.33
C GLY A 329 -2.38 -12.96 -37.77
N VAL A 330 -2.62 -12.04 -36.84
CA VAL A 330 -2.92 -10.62 -37.11
C VAL A 330 -1.60 -9.88 -37.33
N ALA A 331 -1.37 -9.41 -38.55
CA ALA A 331 -0.27 -8.53 -38.89
C ALA A 331 -0.54 -7.13 -38.32
N PHE A 332 0.49 -6.47 -37.76
CA PHE A 332 0.38 -5.08 -37.33
C PHE A 332 -0.02 -4.18 -38.49
N ASP A 333 -1.14 -3.51 -38.38
CA ASP A 333 -1.59 -2.49 -39.31
C ASP A 333 -1.32 -1.08 -38.74
N PRO A 334 -0.32 -0.35 -39.28
CA PRO A 334 -0.05 1.01 -38.83
C PRO A 334 -1.10 2.02 -39.28
N SER A 335 -2.07 1.66 -40.15
CA SER A 335 -3.16 2.55 -40.60
C SER A 335 -4.39 2.51 -39.70
N ALA A 336 -4.50 1.50 -38.82
CA ALA A 336 -5.63 1.36 -37.92
C ALA A 336 -5.95 2.61 -37.09
N ASP A 337 -7.21 2.80 -36.78
CA ASP A 337 -7.71 3.95 -36.01
C ASP A 337 -7.30 3.88 -34.55
N VAL A 338 -7.23 2.67 -34.00
CA VAL A 338 -6.76 2.40 -32.63
C VAL A 338 -5.62 1.40 -32.68
N ILE A 339 -4.50 1.76 -32.08
CA ILE A 339 -3.33 0.89 -31.91
C ILE A 339 -3.16 0.63 -30.42
N VAL A 340 -3.42 -0.60 -29.99
CA VAL A 340 -3.07 -1.07 -28.67
C VAL A 340 -1.63 -1.56 -28.70
N GLY A 341 -0.76 -1.09 -27.79
CA GLY A 341 0.65 -1.43 -27.84
C GLY A 341 1.29 -1.55 -26.47
N THR A 342 2.43 -2.28 -26.43
CA THR A 342 3.33 -2.17 -25.27
C THR A 342 4.22 -0.95 -25.43
N TYR A 343 4.72 -0.42 -24.31
CA TYR A 343 5.65 0.69 -24.31
C TYR A 343 6.84 0.42 -25.24
N GLU A 344 7.48 -0.75 -25.10
CA GLU A 344 8.63 -1.16 -25.91
C GLU A 344 8.24 -1.37 -27.40
N GLY A 345 7.02 -1.85 -27.66
CA GLY A 345 6.53 -2.06 -29.02
C GLY A 345 6.42 -0.77 -29.82
N ILE A 346 5.89 0.29 -29.19
CA ILE A 346 5.75 1.62 -29.80
C ILE A 346 7.10 2.35 -29.82
N ASP A 347 7.90 2.25 -28.77
CA ASP A 347 9.22 2.86 -28.75
C ASP A 347 10.15 2.27 -29.82
N HIS A 348 10.09 0.96 -30.05
CA HIS A 348 10.79 0.32 -31.17
C HIS A 348 10.35 0.88 -32.53
N ALA A 349 9.06 1.15 -32.71
CA ALA A 349 8.56 1.75 -33.95
C ALA A 349 9.14 3.16 -34.18
N LEU A 350 9.25 3.98 -33.12
CA LEU A 350 9.89 5.30 -33.17
C LEU A 350 11.40 5.21 -33.46
N ARG A 351 12.12 4.33 -32.75
CA ARG A 351 13.57 4.12 -32.90
C ARG A 351 13.91 3.64 -34.30
N THR A 352 13.08 2.78 -34.91
CA THR A 352 13.25 2.31 -36.29
C THR A 352 12.76 3.27 -37.35
N GLY A 353 12.31 4.48 -36.98
CA GLY A 353 11.88 5.53 -37.88
C GLY A 353 10.55 5.25 -38.61
N ARG A 354 9.71 4.37 -38.08
CA ARG A 354 8.40 4.10 -38.67
C ARG A 354 7.48 5.31 -38.51
N ASP A 355 6.77 5.67 -39.58
CA ASP A 355 5.76 6.70 -39.50
C ASP A 355 4.49 6.16 -38.82
N LEU A 356 4.16 6.70 -37.64
CA LEU A 356 2.96 6.37 -36.88
C LEU A 356 1.72 7.15 -37.38
N GLY A 357 1.88 8.04 -38.34
CA GLY A 357 0.77 8.88 -38.87
C GLY A 357 0.40 10.01 -37.90
N ARG A 358 -0.82 10.55 -38.07
CA ARG A 358 -1.42 11.53 -37.15
C ARG A 358 -1.91 10.80 -35.90
N ILE A 359 -1.46 11.21 -34.72
CA ILE A 359 -1.89 10.66 -33.44
C ILE A 359 -2.84 11.66 -32.79
N GLY A 360 -4.10 11.29 -32.67
CA GLY A 360 -5.14 12.14 -32.04
C GLY A 360 -5.13 12.05 -30.51
N THR A 361 -4.89 10.85 -29.98
CA THR A 361 -4.84 10.61 -28.53
C THR A 361 -3.75 9.62 -28.18
N VAL A 362 -3.04 9.85 -27.07
CA VAL A 362 -2.13 8.91 -26.46
C VAL A 362 -2.64 8.59 -25.05
N VAL A 363 -2.97 7.33 -24.81
CA VAL A 363 -3.35 6.83 -23.50
C VAL A 363 -2.19 6.02 -22.96
N ILE A 364 -1.69 6.39 -21.80
CA ILE A 364 -0.66 5.65 -21.05
C ILE A 364 -1.33 4.99 -19.85
N ASP A 365 -1.62 3.71 -19.94
CA ASP A 365 -2.20 2.95 -18.82
C ASP A 365 -1.08 2.49 -17.88
N GLU A 366 -1.32 2.53 -16.57
CA GLU A 366 -0.36 2.20 -15.52
C GLU A 366 0.92 3.10 -15.54
N VAL A 367 0.72 4.43 -15.68
CA VAL A 367 1.86 5.37 -15.78
C VAL A 367 2.78 5.38 -14.54
N HIS A 368 2.33 4.88 -13.41
CA HIS A 368 3.16 4.68 -12.22
C HIS A 368 4.35 3.71 -12.44
N THR A 369 4.35 2.94 -13.54
CA THR A 369 5.53 2.19 -14.03
C THR A 369 6.78 3.08 -14.16
N LEU A 370 6.64 4.41 -14.24
CA LEU A 370 7.75 5.37 -14.24
C LEU A 370 8.70 5.21 -13.03
N LYS A 371 8.25 4.66 -11.90
CA LYS A 371 9.09 4.40 -10.72
C LYS A 371 9.91 3.10 -10.80
N GLU A 372 9.55 2.18 -11.71
CA GLU A 372 10.23 0.89 -11.83
C GLU A 372 11.70 1.08 -12.26
N PRO A 373 12.67 0.47 -11.53
CA PRO A 373 14.09 0.69 -11.81
C PRO A 373 14.50 0.32 -13.25
N ASP A 374 13.99 -0.81 -13.76
CA ASP A 374 14.41 -1.37 -15.05
C ASP A 374 13.64 -0.80 -16.25
N ARG A 375 12.45 -0.23 -16.03
CA ARG A 375 11.53 0.14 -17.11
C ARG A 375 11.06 1.59 -17.06
N GLY A 376 11.11 2.23 -15.88
CA GLY A 376 10.60 3.58 -15.69
C GLY A 376 11.31 4.60 -16.59
N HIS A 377 12.63 4.52 -16.71
CA HIS A 377 13.42 5.39 -17.59
C HIS A 377 13.05 5.23 -19.08
N ARG A 378 12.72 4.00 -19.53
CA ARG A 378 12.29 3.73 -20.91
C ARG A 378 10.90 4.29 -21.21
N LEU A 379 9.97 4.18 -20.26
CA LEU A 379 8.64 4.77 -20.38
C LEU A 379 8.73 6.31 -20.44
N ASP A 380 9.54 6.92 -19.58
CA ASP A 380 9.77 8.36 -19.56
C ASP A 380 10.37 8.85 -20.91
N GLY A 381 11.40 8.15 -21.40
CA GLY A 381 11.97 8.43 -22.70
C GLY A 381 10.97 8.25 -23.85
N LEU A 382 10.13 7.22 -23.82
CA LEU A 382 9.07 7.01 -24.81
C LEU A 382 8.09 8.18 -24.82
N ILE A 383 7.60 8.63 -23.66
CA ILE A 383 6.66 9.76 -23.53
C ILE A 383 7.28 11.00 -24.17
N ALA A 384 8.54 11.31 -23.84
CA ALA A 384 9.24 12.47 -24.39
C ALA A 384 9.44 12.38 -25.91
N ARG A 385 9.82 11.21 -26.44
CA ARG A 385 9.96 10.97 -27.88
C ARG A 385 8.65 11.05 -28.64
N LEU A 386 7.54 10.52 -28.07
CA LEU A 386 6.20 10.65 -28.66
C LEU A 386 5.73 12.10 -28.67
N LYS A 387 5.92 12.84 -27.54
CA LYS A 387 5.62 14.29 -27.49
C LYS A 387 6.42 15.04 -28.58
N HIS A 388 7.69 14.71 -28.75
CA HIS A 388 8.51 15.29 -29.83
C HIS A 388 7.99 14.93 -31.23
N TYR A 389 7.63 13.66 -31.46
CA TYR A 389 7.05 13.21 -32.73
C TYR A 389 5.77 13.96 -33.07
N CYS A 390 4.83 14.08 -32.16
CA CYS A 390 3.57 14.80 -32.34
C CYS A 390 3.79 16.30 -32.61
N ARG A 391 4.66 16.98 -31.83
CA ARG A 391 5.02 18.38 -32.03
C ARG A 391 5.67 18.64 -33.43
N ARG A 392 6.60 17.76 -33.82
CA ARG A 392 7.25 17.85 -35.14
C ARG A 392 6.26 17.63 -36.26
N ARG A 393 5.25 16.79 -36.11
CA ARG A 393 4.19 16.58 -37.10
C ARG A 393 3.24 17.76 -37.16
N ALA A 394 2.79 18.29 -36.03
CA ALA A 394 1.96 19.48 -35.96
C ALA A 394 2.61 20.69 -36.64
N SER A 395 3.92 20.87 -36.46
CA SER A 395 4.64 21.98 -37.14
C SER A 395 4.72 21.85 -38.68
N ARG A 396 4.46 20.65 -39.23
CA ARG A 396 4.49 20.39 -40.66
C ARG A 396 3.10 20.33 -41.31
N ASP A 397 2.10 20.01 -40.52
CA ASP A 397 0.72 19.79 -40.96
C ASP A 397 -0.19 20.77 -40.20
N GLY A 398 -0.49 21.87 -40.85
CA GLY A 398 -1.30 22.96 -40.25
C GLY A 398 -2.75 22.58 -39.89
N ASN A 399 -3.20 21.38 -40.27
CA ASN A 399 -4.52 20.83 -39.92
C ASN A 399 -4.44 19.80 -38.79
N TYR A 400 -3.29 19.70 -38.06
CA TYR A 400 -3.10 18.80 -36.97
C TYR A 400 -2.74 19.57 -35.68
N ASP A 401 -3.65 19.57 -34.73
CA ASP A 401 -3.56 20.33 -33.47
C ASP A 401 -2.65 19.69 -32.43
N GLY A 402 -2.14 18.48 -32.71
CA GLY A 402 -1.39 17.66 -31.77
C GLY A 402 -2.24 16.54 -31.13
N ALA A 403 -1.61 15.75 -30.31
CA ALA A 403 -2.27 14.65 -29.57
C ALA A 403 -2.71 15.12 -28.19
N GLN A 404 -3.88 14.66 -27.77
CA GLN A 404 -4.32 14.67 -26.37
C GLN A 404 -3.61 13.57 -25.59
N TRP A 405 -3.25 13.85 -24.33
CA TRP A 405 -2.59 12.89 -23.44
C TRP A 405 -3.49 12.51 -22.27
N VAL A 406 -3.71 11.22 -22.10
CA VAL A 406 -4.47 10.67 -21.00
C VAL A 406 -3.59 9.64 -20.27
N TYR A 407 -3.19 9.98 -19.06
CA TYR A 407 -2.39 9.13 -18.20
C TYR A 407 -3.30 8.49 -17.17
N LEU A 408 -3.27 7.15 -17.08
CA LEU A 408 -4.06 6.40 -16.13
C LEU A 408 -3.12 5.77 -15.10
N SER A 409 -3.43 5.94 -13.83
CA SER A 409 -2.62 5.43 -12.72
C SER A 409 -3.47 4.80 -11.63
N ALA A 410 -2.92 3.81 -10.95
CA ALA A 410 -3.36 3.48 -9.61
C ALA A 410 -2.96 4.61 -8.64
N THR A 411 -3.38 4.55 -7.39
CA THR A 411 -2.99 5.49 -6.33
C THR A 411 -1.47 5.57 -6.19
N VAL A 412 -0.94 6.77 -6.03
CA VAL A 412 0.49 7.08 -5.93
C VAL A 412 0.74 8.10 -4.82
N GLY A 413 1.96 8.14 -4.28
CA GLY A 413 2.29 8.99 -3.13
C GLY A 413 2.53 10.47 -3.46
N ASN A 414 2.58 10.84 -4.75
CA ASN A 414 2.87 12.23 -5.18
C ASN A 414 2.10 12.64 -6.45
N PRO A 415 0.76 12.55 -6.47
CA PRO A 415 -0.03 12.77 -7.68
C PRO A 415 0.12 14.18 -8.25
N GLU A 416 0.19 15.22 -7.42
CA GLU A 416 0.34 16.61 -7.86
C GLU A 416 1.67 16.83 -8.57
N GLN A 417 2.78 16.35 -7.98
CA GLN A 417 4.10 16.47 -8.59
C GLN A 417 4.19 15.73 -9.93
N LEU A 418 3.58 14.55 -10.00
CA LEU A 418 3.52 13.76 -11.22
C LEU A 418 2.69 14.47 -12.30
N SER A 419 1.57 15.08 -11.93
CA SER A 419 0.72 15.84 -12.87
C SER A 419 1.45 17.06 -13.43
N GLU A 420 2.17 17.79 -12.60
CA GLU A 420 3.01 18.91 -13.03
C GLU A 420 4.12 18.45 -13.99
N ALA A 421 4.81 17.35 -13.67
CA ALA A 421 5.89 16.82 -14.51
C ALA A 421 5.38 16.30 -15.88
N LEU A 422 4.17 15.76 -15.93
CA LEU A 422 3.54 15.29 -17.16
C LEU A 422 2.87 16.42 -17.95
N ASP A 423 2.72 17.62 -17.37
CA ASP A 423 1.97 18.76 -17.92
C ASP A 423 0.52 18.36 -18.22
N ALA A 424 -0.15 17.75 -17.23
CA ALA A 424 -1.49 17.19 -17.32
C ALA A 424 -2.34 17.61 -16.12
N ARG A 425 -3.65 17.80 -16.32
CA ARG A 425 -4.59 18.12 -15.25
C ARG A 425 -4.80 16.89 -14.37
N LEU A 426 -4.62 17.02 -13.05
CA LEU A 426 -4.88 15.96 -12.10
C LEU A 426 -6.38 15.73 -11.91
N ILE A 427 -6.79 14.48 -12.06
CA ILE A 427 -8.09 13.95 -11.67
C ILE A 427 -7.81 12.88 -10.64
N GLU A 428 -8.03 13.18 -9.39
CA GLU A 428 -7.84 12.26 -8.27
C GLU A 428 -9.19 11.80 -7.76
N PHE A 429 -9.31 10.49 -7.55
CA PHE A 429 -10.54 9.90 -7.06
C PHE A 429 -10.21 8.72 -6.15
N GLU A 430 -10.41 8.90 -4.86
CA GLU A 430 -10.07 7.92 -3.81
C GLU A 430 -11.30 7.16 -3.29
N GLU A 431 -12.28 6.89 -4.13
CA GLU A 431 -13.43 6.13 -3.68
C GLU A 431 -13.21 4.62 -3.76
N ARG A 432 -13.65 3.93 -2.70
CA ARG A 432 -13.85 2.48 -2.67
C ARG A 432 -15.34 2.21 -2.49
N PRO A 433 -16.04 1.76 -3.51
CA PRO A 433 -17.49 1.55 -3.42
C PRO A 433 -17.88 0.40 -2.48
N VAL A 434 -16.92 -0.45 -2.12
CA VAL A 434 -17.14 -1.60 -1.23
C VAL A 434 -16.10 -1.57 -0.11
N PRO A 435 -16.51 -1.69 1.18
CA PRO A 435 -15.55 -1.73 2.29
C PRO A 435 -14.67 -2.98 2.21
N ILE A 436 -13.43 -2.87 2.64
CA ILE A 436 -12.48 -3.99 2.68
C ILE A 436 -12.03 -4.23 4.11
N GLU A 437 -12.35 -5.41 4.64
CA GLU A 437 -11.82 -5.90 5.91
C GLU A 437 -10.44 -6.50 5.70
N ARG A 438 -9.40 -6.01 6.40
CA ARG A 438 -8.05 -6.56 6.34
C ARG A 438 -7.74 -7.36 7.60
N HIS A 439 -7.23 -8.57 7.40
CA HIS A 439 -6.89 -9.51 8.46
C HIS A 439 -5.41 -9.89 8.37
N LEU A 440 -4.76 -9.98 9.51
CA LEU A 440 -3.39 -10.48 9.65
C LEU A 440 -3.39 -11.73 10.52
N THR A 441 -2.72 -12.78 10.06
CA THR A 441 -2.64 -14.06 10.77
C THR A 441 -1.23 -14.62 10.66
N PHE A 442 -0.63 -14.94 11.79
CA PHE A 442 0.66 -15.62 11.83
C PHE A 442 0.45 -17.13 11.70
N ALA A 443 1.12 -17.75 10.72
CA ALA A 443 0.99 -19.18 10.44
C ALA A 443 2.25 -19.73 9.77
N ASP A 444 2.73 -20.87 10.21
CA ASP A 444 3.82 -21.57 9.54
C ASP A 444 3.36 -22.15 8.17
N GLY A 445 4.32 -22.51 7.32
CA GLY A 445 4.03 -23.00 5.98
C GLY A 445 3.18 -24.28 5.93
N ARG A 446 3.00 -25.01 7.03
CA ARG A 446 2.13 -26.22 7.12
C ARG A 446 0.71 -25.83 7.49
N GLU A 447 0.57 -24.83 8.31
CA GLU A 447 -0.72 -24.31 8.77
C GLU A 447 -1.42 -23.47 7.70
N LYS A 448 -0.67 -22.70 6.88
CA LYS A 448 -1.23 -21.83 5.83
C LYS A 448 -2.26 -22.54 4.97
N VAL A 449 -1.97 -23.74 4.45
CA VAL A 449 -2.91 -24.49 3.59
C VAL A 449 -4.20 -24.90 4.34
N ARG A 450 -4.09 -25.23 5.62
CA ARG A 450 -5.27 -25.54 6.45
C ARG A 450 -6.15 -24.32 6.66
N ILE A 451 -5.52 -23.19 6.85
CA ILE A 451 -6.18 -21.89 6.99
C ILE A 451 -6.87 -21.51 5.67
N GLU A 452 -6.16 -21.60 4.54
CA GLU A 452 -6.69 -21.35 3.21
C GLU A 452 -7.93 -22.19 2.92
N ASN A 453 -7.90 -23.50 3.21
CA ASN A 453 -9.08 -24.36 3.06
C ASN A 453 -10.28 -23.85 3.86
N ARG A 454 -10.06 -23.44 5.11
CA ARG A 454 -11.12 -22.92 5.96
C ARG A 454 -11.67 -21.59 5.43
N LEU A 455 -10.79 -20.69 4.98
CA LEU A 455 -11.17 -19.40 4.43
C LEU A 455 -11.95 -19.57 3.12
N VAL A 456 -11.45 -20.36 2.17
CA VAL A 456 -12.13 -20.65 0.89
C VAL A 456 -13.50 -21.23 1.11
N ARG A 457 -13.62 -22.28 1.98
CA ARG A 457 -14.90 -22.91 2.30
C ARG A 457 -15.87 -21.89 2.88
N ARG A 458 -15.46 -21.16 3.91
CA ARG A 458 -16.31 -20.18 4.59
C ARG A 458 -16.81 -19.10 3.65
N GLU A 459 -15.97 -18.65 2.72
CA GLU A 459 -16.33 -17.59 1.80
C GLU A 459 -17.22 -18.11 0.67
N PHE A 460 -16.95 -19.30 0.12
CA PHE A 460 -17.77 -19.90 -0.94
C PHE A 460 -19.16 -20.34 -0.47
N ASP A 461 -19.32 -20.62 0.83
CA ASP A 461 -20.61 -20.92 1.46
C ASP A 461 -21.47 -19.66 1.70
N ARG A 462 -20.91 -18.46 1.46
CA ARG A 462 -21.62 -17.18 1.56
C ARG A 462 -22.18 -16.76 0.22
N GLU A 463 -23.31 -16.06 0.27
CA GLU A 463 -23.93 -15.42 -0.88
C GLU A 463 -24.12 -13.93 -0.59
N SER A 464 -23.78 -13.09 -1.57
CA SER A 464 -23.95 -11.65 -1.48
C SER A 464 -25.42 -11.27 -1.64
N SER A 465 -25.77 -10.01 -1.32
CA SER A 465 -27.11 -9.47 -1.57
C SER A 465 -27.51 -9.49 -3.04
N GLN A 466 -26.53 -9.58 -3.95
CA GLN A 466 -26.69 -9.69 -5.40
C GLN A 466 -26.86 -11.14 -5.90
N GLY A 467 -26.80 -12.14 -5.00
CA GLY A 467 -26.95 -13.56 -5.35
C GLY A 467 -25.68 -14.24 -5.88
N TYR A 468 -24.51 -13.63 -5.66
CA TYR A 468 -23.22 -14.23 -6.03
C TYR A 468 -22.55 -14.90 -4.83
N ARG A 469 -22.00 -16.11 -5.07
CA ARG A 469 -21.17 -16.79 -4.05
C ARG A 469 -19.84 -16.09 -3.90
N GLY A 470 -19.33 -16.08 -2.69
CA GLY A 470 -18.02 -15.54 -2.41
C GLY A 470 -16.90 -16.41 -2.99
N GLN A 471 -16.04 -15.85 -3.81
CA GLN A 471 -14.89 -16.53 -4.43
C GLN A 471 -13.58 -15.96 -3.91
N THR A 472 -12.52 -16.77 -3.91
CA THR A 472 -11.22 -16.44 -3.33
C THR A 472 -10.11 -16.40 -4.37
N ILE A 473 -9.28 -15.35 -4.33
CA ILE A 473 -7.98 -15.34 -5.00
C ILE A 473 -6.89 -15.57 -3.96
N VAL A 474 -6.03 -16.57 -4.16
CA VAL A 474 -4.86 -16.83 -3.31
C VAL A 474 -3.60 -16.41 -4.05
N PHE A 475 -2.88 -15.42 -3.52
CA PHE A 475 -1.60 -14.97 -4.05
C PHE A 475 -0.43 -15.69 -3.39
N THR A 476 0.49 -16.22 -4.20
CA THR A 476 1.70 -16.90 -3.73
C THR A 476 2.92 -16.55 -4.58
N ASN A 477 4.11 -16.82 -4.07
CA ASN A 477 5.37 -16.37 -4.66
C ASN A 477 5.86 -17.21 -5.86
N ALA A 478 5.34 -18.42 -6.10
CA ALA A 478 5.89 -19.31 -7.10
C ALA A 478 4.84 -20.12 -7.88
N ARG A 479 5.05 -20.30 -9.19
CA ARG A 479 4.17 -21.10 -10.07
C ARG A 479 3.94 -22.53 -9.55
N ARG A 480 4.98 -23.16 -9.02
CA ARG A 480 4.86 -24.50 -8.41
C ARG A 480 3.93 -24.47 -7.21
N ARG A 481 4.02 -23.45 -6.37
CA ARG A 481 3.19 -23.29 -5.19
C ARG A 481 1.71 -23.08 -5.56
N CYS A 482 1.41 -22.39 -6.67
CA CYS A 482 0.04 -22.30 -7.20
C CYS A 482 -0.60 -23.68 -7.40
N HIS A 483 0.14 -24.60 -8.04
CA HIS A 483 -0.35 -25.98 -8.25
C HIS A 483 -0.40 -26.81 -6.96
N GLU A 484 0.49 -26.58 -6.02
CA GLU A 484 0.51 -27.27 -4.72
C GLU A 484 -0.71 -26.91 -3.88
N ILE A 485 -1.00 -25.62 -3.76
CA ILE A 485 -2.15 -25.11 -3.00
C ILE A 485 -3.45 -25.56 -3.70
N SER A 486 -3.64 -25.31 -5.01
CA SER A 486 -4.88 -25.64 -5.69
C SER A 486 -5.23 -27.13 -5.63
N ARG A 487 -4.24 -28.04 -5.55
CA ARG A 487 -4.49 -29.47 -5.37
C ARG A 487 -4.86 -29.86 -3.94
N LYS A 488 -4.54 -29.04 -2.96
CA LYS A 488 -4.78 -29.30 -1.53
C LYS A 488 -6.06 -28.61 -1.03
N LEU A 489 -6.60 -27.68 -1.80
CA LEU A 489 -7.90 -27.09 -1.49
C LEU A 489 -9.00 -28.14 -1.67
N GLU A 490 -9.96 -28.15 -0.77
CA GLU A 490 -11.07 -29.12 -0.74
C GLU A 490 -12.16 -28.76 -1.76
N TYR A 491 -12.27 -27.49 -2.14
CA TYR A 491 -13.20 -26.99 -3.14
C TYR A 491 -12.54 -26.87 -4.51
N ASP A 492 -13.35 -26.90 -5.56
CA ASP A 492 -12.87 -26.75 -6.93
C ASP A 492 -12.05 -25.46 -7.08
N SER A 493 -10.81 -25.65 -7.47
CA SER A 493 -9.85 -24.55 -7.59
C SER A 493 -8.86 -24.79 -8.74
N ALA A 494 -8.30 -23.71 -9.26
CA ALA A 494 -7.34 -23.78 -10.35
C ALA A 494 -6.10 -22.94 -10.09
N ALA A 495 -4.94 -23.41 -10.55
CA ALA A 495 -3.73 -22.59 -10.63
C ALA A 495 -3.81 -21.69 -11.87
N TYR A 496 -3.43 -20.42 -11.70
CA TYR A 496 -3.37 -19.42 -12.76
C TYR A 496 -2.03 -18.69 -12.74
N HIS A 497 -1.27 -18.73 -13.83
CA HIS A 497 0.01 -18.02 -13.92
C HIS A 497 0.47 -17.86 -15.38
N ALA A 498 1.41 -16.97 -15.64
CA ALA A 498 1.91 -16.65 -16.97
C ALA A 498 2.54 -17.84 -17.73
N GLY A 499 2.93 -18.91 -17.04
CA GLY A 499 3.46 -20.13 -17.65
C GLY A 499 2.41 -21.09 -18.23
N LEU A 500 1.11 -20.83 -18.02
CA LEU A 500 0.04 -21.59 -18.65
C LEU A 500 -0.13 -21.16 -20.10
N ASP A 501 -0.54 -22.12 -20.97
CA ASP A 501 -0.95 -21.77 -22.31
C ASP A 501 -2.22 -20.90 -22.33
N TYR A 502 -2.42 -20.17 -23.43
CA TYR A 502 -3.52 -19.23 -23.57
C TYR A 502 -4.89 -19.88 -23.39
N GLY A 503 -5.11 -21.07 -24.01
CA GLY A 503 -6.38 -21.78 -23.92
C GLY A 503 -6.73 -22.17 -22.48
N ARG A 504 -5.73 -22.62 -21.71
CA ARG A 504 -5.93 -22.99 -20.31
C ARG A 504 -6.24 -21.76 -19.44
N ARG A 505 -5.58 -20.64 -19.69
CA ARG A 505 -5.88 -19.39 -18.97
C ARG A 505 -7.32 -18.95 -19.21
N LYS A 506 -7.75 -18.91 -20.48
CA LYS A 506 -9.14 -18.55 -20.85
C LYS A 506 -10.17 -19.52 -20.25
N GLN A 507 -9.84 -20.81 -20.16
CA GLN A 507 -10.71 -21.78 -19.50
C GLN A 507 -10.89 -21.48 -18.02
N VAL A 508 -9.79 -21.19 -17.29
CA VAL A 508 -9.85 -20.85 -15.85
C VAL A 508 -10.63 -19.55 -15.64
N GLU A 509 -10.41 -18.54 -16.50
CA GLU A 509 -11.13 -17.27 -16.45
C GLU A 509 -12.65 -17.49 -16.57
N ARG A 510 -13.11 -18.30 -17.54
CA ARG A 510 -14.53 -18.62 -17.71
C ARG A 510 -15.09 -19.40 -16.51
N GLN A 511 -14.42 -20.46 -16.07
CA GLN A 511 -14.87 -21.27 -14.94
C GLN A 511 -14.99 -20.45 -13.64
N PHE A 512 -14.11 -19.46 -13.45
CA PHE A 512 -14.21 -18.56 -12.30
C PHE A 512 -15.37 -17.57 -12.46
N ALA A 513 -15.54 -16.99 -13.64
CA ALA A 513 -16.66 -16.08 -13.92
C ALA A 513 -18.03 -16.79 -13.81
N ASP A 514 -18.10 -18.07 -14.24
CA ASP A 514 -19.31 -18.90 -14.15
C ASP A 514 -19.54 -19.47 -12.73
N GLN A 515 -18.68 -19.13 -11.76
CA GLN A 515 -18.71 -19.61 -10.36
C GLN A 515 -18.53 -21.14 -10.20
N ASP A 516 -17.94 -21.81 -11.20
CA ASP A 516 -17.57 -23.22 -11.13
C ASP A 516 -16.36 -23.46 -10.22
N LEU A 517 -15.53 -22.43 -9.97
CA LEU A 517 -14.37 -22.49 -9.10
C LEU A 517 -14.60 -21.65 -7.85
N ALA A 518 -14.32 -22.22 -6.68
CA ALA A 518 -14.33 -21.51 -5.42
C ALA A 518 -13.08 -20.63 -5.23
N ALA A 519 -11.95 -21.07 -5.82
CA ALA A 519 -10.70 -20.33 -5.68
C ALA A 519 -9.83 -20.41 -6.94
N VAL A 520 -9.05 -19.33 -7.14
CA VAL A 520 -7.93 -19.29 -8.08
C VAL A 520 -6.65 -19.00 -7.30
N VAL A 521 -5.63 -19.84 -7.50
CA VAL A 521 -4.31 -19.68 -6.88
C VAL A 521 -3.33 -19.13 -7.91
N THR A 522 -2.72 -17.99 -7.65
CA THR A 522 -1.96 -17.23 -8.65
C THR A 522 -0.68 -16.64 -8.11
N THR A 523 0.18 -16.20 -9.02
CA THR A 523 1.29 -15.27 -8.75
C THR A 523 0.87 -13.85 -9.18
N ALA A 524 1.80 -12.88 -9.16
CA ALA A 524 1.59 -11.51 -9.69
C ALA A 524 0.98 -11.43 -11.10
N ALA A 525 0.93 -12.53 -11.83
CA ALA A 525 0.33 -12.56 -13.18
C ALA A 525 -1.13 -12.07 -13.22
N LEU A 526 -1.81 -12.08 -12.08
CA LEU A 526 -3.17 -11.56 -11.90
C LEU A 526 -3.23 -10.08 -11.51
N SER A 527 -2.11 -9.47 -11.06
CA SER A 527 -2.08 -8.05 -10.72
C SER A 527 -2.36 -7.16 -11.92
N ALA A 528 -2.01 -7.63 -13.11
CA ALA A 528 -2.09 -6.91 -14.36
C ALA A 528 -3.33 -7.31 -15.20
N GLY A 529 -4.48 -6.68 -14.95
CA GLY A 529 -5.55 -6.50 -15.92
C GLY A 529 -6.54 -7.64 -16.20
N VAL A 530 -6.40 -8.82 -15.58
CA VAL A 530 -7.42 -9.88 -15.72
C VAL A 530 -8.57 -9.62 -14.76
N ASP A 531 -9.79 -9.70 -15.27
CA ASP A 531 -11.00 -9.44 -14.51
C ASP A 531 -11.48 -10.69 -13.77
N PHE A 532 -11.06 -10.86 -12.51
CA PHE A 532 -11.57 -11.88 -11.61
C PHE A 532 -12.38 -11.20 -10.50
N PRO A 533 -13.71 -11.31 -10.50
CA PRO A 533 -14.52 -10.78 -9.41
C PRO A 533 -14.41 -11.71 -8.20
N ALA A 534 -13.61 -11.34 -7.20
CA ALA A 534 -13.48 -12.09 -5.96
C ALA A 534 -13.99 -11.27 -4.77
N SER A 535 -14.65 -11.93 -3.82
CA SER A 535 -15.01 -11.31 -2.53
C SER A 535 -13.85 -11.36 -1.55
N GLN A 536 -12.96 -12.35 -1.70
CA GLN A 536 -11.85 -12.59 -0.79
C GLN A 536 -10.51 -12.69 -1.51
N VAL A 537 -9.49 -12.07 -0.92
CA VAL A 537 -8.09 -12.22 -1.31
C VAL A 537 -7.30 -12.79 -0.14
N VAL A 538 -6.45 -13.77 -0.40
CA VAL A 538 -5.56 -14.39 0.58
C VAL A 538 -4.12 -14.29 0.07
N PHE A 539 -3.23 -13.73 0.87
CA PHE A 539 -1.79 -13.73 0.63
C PHE A 539 -1.15 -14.92 1.35
N ASP A 540 -0.79 -16.00 0.62
CA ASP A 540 0.04 -17.11 1.13
C ASP A 540 1.49 -16.68 1.34
N ALA A 541 1.95 -15.69 0.56
CA ALA A 541 3.28 -15.13 0.62
C ALA A 541 3.26 -13.64 0.25
N LEU A 542 4.13 -12.86 0.85
CA LEU A 542 4.29 -11.42 0.58
C LEU A 542 5.48 -11.13 -0.35
N ALA A 543 5.88 -12.11 -1.14
CA ALA A 543 6.94 -11.97 -2.12
C ALA A 543 6.51 -12.43 -3.52
N MET A 544 7.14 -11.85 -4.56
CA MET A 544 7.05 -12.29 -5.94
C MET A 544 8.38 -12.90 -6.38
N GLY A 545 8.41 -14.24 -6.45
CA GLY A 545 9.67 -14.96 -6.58
C GLY A 545 10.48 -14.85 -5.30
N ILE A 546 11.50 -14.02 -5.32
CA ILE A 546 12.40 -13.74 -4.19
C ILE A 546 12.31 -12.29 -3.68
N GLU A 547 11.63 -11.41 -4.38
CA GLU A 547 11.50 -9.99 -4.02
C GLU A 547 10.21 -9.75 -3.22
N TRP A 548 10.27 -8.87 -2.23
CA TRP A 548 9.11 -8.47 -1.47
C TRP A 548 8.13 -7.67 -2.33
N LEU A 549 6.84 -7.79 -2.02
CA LEU A 549 5.82 -6.93 -2.62
C LEU A 549 6.06 -5.46 -2.23
N SER A 550 5.94 -4.57 -3.18
CA SER A 550 5.77 -3.15 -2.91
C SER A 550 4.35 -2.86 -2.38
N VAL A 551 4.18 -1.75 -1.66
CA VAL A 551 2.86 -1.29 -1.20
C VAL A 551 1.88 -1.18 -2.36
N GLN A 552 2.34 -0.69 -3.51
CA GLN A 552 1.51 -0.54 -4.70
C GLN A 552 1.03 -1.87 -5.29
N GLU A 553 1.91 -2.87 -5.40
CA GLU A 553 1.52 -4.22 -5.84
C GLU A 553 0.52 -4.84 -4.86
N PHE A 554 0.77 -4.70 -3.57
CA PHE A 554 -0.12 -5.17 -2.52
C PHE A 554 -1.51 -4.52 -2.63
N GLU A 555 -1.59 -3.21 -2.80
CA GLU A 555 -2.84 -2.47 -2.97
C GLU A 555 -3.58 -2.84 -4.28
N GLN A 556 -2.86 -3.07 -5.37
CA GLN A 556 -3.45 -3.57 -6.62
C GLN A 556 -4.07 -4.97 -6.47
N MET A 557 -3.39 -5.85 -5.72
CA MET A 557 -3.88 -7.20 -5.42
C MET A 557 -5.03 -7.18 -4.42
N LEU A 558 -4.93 -6.38 -3.37
CA LEU A 558 -5.95 -6.13 -2.38
C LEU A 558 -7.22 -5.58 -3.04
N GLY A 559 -7.09 -4.65 -3.99
CA GLY A 559 -8.19 -4.08 -4.76
C GLY A 559 -8.96 -5.10 -5.64
N ARG A 560 -8.53 -6.36 -5.69
CA ARG A 560 -9.31 -7.45 -6.30
C ARG A 560 -10.41 -7.98 -5.38
N ALA A 561 -10.33 -7.69 -4.07
CA ALA A 561 -11.34 -8.06 -3.09
C ALA A 561 -12.51 -7.07 -3.11
N GLY A 562 -13.71 -7.60 -3.31
CA GLY A 562 -14.93 -6.80 -3.29
C GLY A 562 -15.17 -6.00 -4.58
N ARG A 563 -16.27 -6.30 -5.26
CA ARG A 563 -16.75 -5.54 -6.42
C ARG A 563 -18.18 -5.11 -6.20
N PRO A 564 -18.52 -3.84 -6.47
CA PRO A 564 -19.84 -3.29 -6.18
C PRO A 564 -20.97 -4.05 -6.88
N ASP A 565 -20.73 -4.58 -8.09
CA ASP A 565 -21.74 -5.29 -8.87
C ASP A 565 -21.96 -6.75 -8.42
N TYR A 566 -21.11 -7.29 -7.55
CA TYR A 566 -21.09 -8.69 -7.15
C TYR A 566 -21.12 -8.90 -5.64
N HIS A 567 -20.48 -8.03 -4.86
CA HIS A 567 -20.18 -8.27 -3.47
C HIS A 567 -20.53 -7.07 -2.58
N ASP A 568 -21.01 -7.37 -1.36
CA ASP A 568 -21.34 -6.35 -0.36
C ASP A 568 -20.10 -5.83 0.39
N ARG A 569 -19.01 -6.63 0.38
CA ARG A 569 -17.72 -6.30 1.02
C ARG A 569 -16.57 -7.08 0.38
N GLY A 570 -15.37 -6.58 0.54
CA GLY A 570 -14.12 -7.31 0.30
C GLY A 570 -13.51 -7.79 1.60
N VAL A 571 -12.82 -8.95 1.56
CA VAL A 571 -12.08 -9.47 2.70
C VAL A 571 -10.66 -9.83 2.27
N VAL A 572 -9.66 -9.41 3.02
CA VAL A 572 -8.26 -9.67 2.71
C VAL A 572 -7.58 -10.35 3.90
N TYR A 573 -6.99 -11.52 3.69
CA TYR A 573 -6.20 -12.21 4.68
C TYR A 573 -4.72 -12.21 4.29
N THR A 574 -3.87 -11.75 5.19
CA THR A 574 -2.41 -11.80 5.07
C THR A 574 -1.89 -12.89 6.00
N LEU A 575 -1.41 -14.01 5.42
CA LEU A 575 -0.85 -15.13 6.18
C LEU A 575 0.66 -14.99 6.23
N VAL A 576 1.19 -14.74 7.40
CA VAL A 576 2.61 -14.42 7.65
C VAL A 576 3.31 -15.58 8.35
N ASP A 577 4.45 -16.00 7.81
CA ASP A 577 5.32 -17.01 8.41
C ASP A 577 6.46 -16.28 9.16
N PRO A 578 6.41 -16.23 10.51
CA PRO A 578 7.32 -15.39 11.28
C PRO A 578 8.80 -15.75 11.07
N GLY A 579 9.65 -14.74 10.92
CA GLY A 579 11.10 -14.90 10.69
C GLY A 579 11.48 -15.40 9.31
N ARG A 580 10.51 -15.52 8.38
CA ARG A 580 10.77 -16.03 7.03
C ARG A 580 11.41 -14.97 6.15
N THR A 581 12.45 -15.42 5.42
CA THR A 581 13.03 -14.71 4.28
C THR A 581 13.03 -15.63 3.05
N TYR A 582 13.07 -15.08 1.84
CA TYR A 582 13.05 -15.85 0.59
C TYR A 582 14.43 -16.07 -0.01
N HIS A 583 15.42 -15.26 0.39
CA HIS A 583 16.84 -15.49 0.10
C HIS A 583 17.74 -14.87 1.17
N GLY A 584 18.98 -15.34 1.27
CA GLY A 584 19.90 -14.97 2.37
C GLY A 584 20.43 -13.52 2.34
N GLY A 585 20.10 -12.73 1.33
CA GLY A 585 20.46 -11.30 1.25
C GLY A 585 19.34 -10.35 1.66
N GLN A 586 18.17 -10.86 2.03
CA GLN A 586 17.08 -10.02 2.53
C GLN A 586 17.32 -9.67 4.00
N GLU A 587 17.24 -8.36 4.31
CA GLU A 587 17.38 -7.85 5.68
C GLU A 587 16.04 -7.91 6.42
N ALA A 588 14.90 -7.68 5.71
CA ALA A 588 13.57 -7.72 6.28
C ALA A 588 12.95 -9.13 6.26
N THR A 589 12.14 -9.44 7.25
CA THR A 589 11.36 -10.67 7.37
C THR A 589 9.92 -10.48 6.88
N GLU A 590 9.18 -11.59 6.64
CA GLU A 590 7.80 -11.52 6.09
C GLU A 590 6.86 -10.73 7.01
N GLU A 591 7.03 -10.79 8.32
CA GLU A 591 6.23 -10.02 9.27
C GLU A 591 6.53 -8.52 9.26
N GLU A 592 7.79 -8.13 9.09
CA GLU A 592 8.16 -6.73 8.96
C GLU A 592 7.55 -6.12 7.71
N VAL A 593 7.64 -6.85 6.59
CA VAL A 593 7.01 -6.45 5.33
C VAL A 593 5.49 -6.38 5.45
N ALA A 594 4.86 -7.35 6.14
CA ALA A 594 3.40 -7.32 6.35
C ALA A 594 2.93 -6.03 7.03
N PHE A 595 3.63 -5.58 8.06
CA PHE A 595 3.27 -4.33 8.73
C PHE A 595 3.50 -3.09 7.85
N GLU A 596 4.54 -3.06 7.03
CA GLU A 596 4.76 -1.96 6.09
C GLU A 596 3.68 -1.90 5.01
N LEU A 597 3.31 -3.05 4.46
CA LEU A 597 2.23 -3.15 3.48
C LEU A 597 0.87 -2.74 4.06
N LEU A 598 0.59 -3.11 5.31
CA LEU A 598 -0.65 -2.76 6.00
C LEU A 598 -0.71 -1.28 6.41
N LYS A 599 0.41 -0.60 6.60
CA LYS A 599 0.44 0.87 6.77
C LYS A 599 -0.04 1.61 5.51
N GLY A 600 0.18 1.03 4.34
CA GLY A 600 -0.32 1.55 3.07
C GLY A 600 0.29 2.89 2.63
N GLU A 601 1.46 3.27 3.14
CA GLU A 601 2.15 4.48 2.71
C GLU A 601 2.62 4.34 1.27
N MET A 602 1.95 5.05 0.35
CA MET A 602 2.26 4.99 -1.07
C MET A 602 3.60 5.64 -1.38
N GLU A 603 4.43 4.91 -2.11
CA GLU A 603 5.70 5.45 -2.59
C GLU A 603 5.50 6.53 -3.67
N PRO A 604 6.33 7.57 -3.66
CA PRO A 604 6.30 8.56 -4.74
C PRO A 604 6.78 7.95 -6.06
N VAL A 605 6.11 8.33 -7.16
CA VAL A 605 6.56 8.00 -8.51
C VAL A 605 7.68 8.96 -8.90
N VAL A 606 8.90 8.46 -8.89
CA VAL A 606 10.11 9.21 -9.25
C VAL A 606 10.91 8.39 -10.25
N THR A 607 11.08 8.90 -11.45
CA THR A 607 11.95 8.26 -12.44
C THR A 607 13.41 8.53 -12.09
N ARG A 608 14.17 7.48 -11.84
CA ARG A 608 15.59 7.57 -11.51
C ARG A 608 16.44 7.26 -12.73
N TYR A 609 17.47 8.08 -12.94
CA TYR A 609 18.47 7.89 -13.98
C TYR A 609 19.81 7.59 -13.33
N ASP A 610 20.16 6.31 -13.30
CA ASP A 610 21.55 5.92 -13.06
C ASP A 610 22.42 6.25 -14.28
N GLY A 611 23.73 5.98 -14.16
CA GLY A 611 24.68 6.30 -15.25
C GLY A 611 24.38 5.54 -16.54
N SER A 612 23.83 4.32 -16.49
CA SER A 612 23.53 3.46 -17.64
C SER A 612 22.21 3.88 -18.31
N ALA A 613 21.14 4.01 -17.54
CA ALA A 613 19.82 4.45 -18.02
C ALA A 613 19.88 5.82 -18.73
N ALA A 614 20.66 6.75 -18.18
CA ALA A 614 20.86 8.07 -18.80
C ALA A 614 21.55 7.98 -20.17
N VAL A 615 22.52 7.07 -20.33
CA VAL A 615 23.26 6.85 -21.61
C VAL A 615 22.33 6.16 -22.61
N GLU A 616 21.57 5.14 -22.19
CA GLU A 616 20.60 4.43 -23.04
C GLU A 616 19.54 5.39 -23.61
N GLU A 617 18.89 6.18 -22.75
CA GLU A 617 17.83 7.09 -23.19
C GLU A 617 18.36 8.27 -24.01
N THR A 618 19.57 8.77 -23.69
CA THR A 618 20.21 9.80 -24.52
C THR A 618 20.51 9.28 -25.93
N LEU A 619 20.97 8.04 -26.09
CA LEU A 619 21.21 7.42 -27.40
C LEU A 619 19.90 7.32 -28.20
N ALA A 620 18.82 6.85 -27.57
CA ALA A 620 17.50 6.79 -28.19
C ALA A 620 16.97 8.16 -28.58
N ASN A 621 17.18 9.18 -27.73
CA ASN A 621 16.77 10.56 -28.01
C ASN A 621 17.58 11.18 -29.16
N VAL A 622 18.87 10.88 -29.29
CA VAL A 622 19.70 11.27 -30.48
C VAL A 622 19.17 10.58 -31.73
N LEU A 623 18.85 9.27 -31.64
CA LEU A 623 18.36 8.51 -32.80
C LEU A 623 17.05 9.09 -33.36
N VAL A 624 16.11 9.45 -32.52
CA VAL A 624 14.79 9.97 -32.91
C VAL A 624 14.84 11.47 -33.25
N GLY A 625 15.55 12.25 -32.45
CA GLY A 625 15.52 13.71 -32.47
C GLY A 625 16.73 14.41 -33.06
N GLY A 626 17.89 13.73 -33.18
CA GLY A 626 19.15 14.34 -33.60
C GLY A 626 19.51 15.54 -32.73
N LYS A 627 19.63 16.72 -33.34
CA LYS A 627 19.94 17.98 -32.64
C LYS A 627 18.90 18.38 -31.56
N ALA A 628 17.69 17.82 -31.60
CA ALA A 628 16.66 18.07 -30.61
C ALA A 628 16.81 17.22 -29.33
N VAL A 629 17.85 16.40 -29.23
CA VAL A 629 18.09 15.52 -28.07
C VAL A 629 17.94 16.24 -26.73
N ARG A 630 18.47 17.46 -26.63
CA ARG A 630 18.37 18.24 -25.39
C ARG A 630 16.92 18.61 -25.05
N ALA A 631 16.17 19.09 -26.04
CA ALA A 631 14.76 19.45 -25.83
C ALA A 631 13.88 18.23 -25.50
N ILE A 632 14.23 17.05 -26.05
CA ILE A 632 13.54 15.79 -25.69
C ILE A 632 13.86 15.43 -24.25
N SER A 633 15.15 15.45 -23.86
CA SER A 633 15.55 15.12 -22.48
C SER A 633 15.01 16.11 -21.44
N GLU A 634 14.91 17.39 -21.76
CA GLU A 634 14.30 18.42 -20.90
C GLU A 634 12.77 18.27 -20.75
N SER A 635 12.12 17.48 -21.59
CA SER A 635 10.69 17.15 -21.50
C SER A 635 10.40 15.82 -20.79
N MET A 636 11.43 15.15 -20.26
CA MET A 636 11.31 13.94 -19.46
C MET A 636 10.93 14.29 -18.02
N VAL A 637 10.26 13.37 -17.34
CA VAL A 637 9.87 13.51 -15.93
C VAL A 637 11.09 13.50 -15.01
N GLY A 638 12.03 12.59 -15.29
CA GLY A 638 13.27 12.49 -14.54
C GLY A 638 14.37 13.42 -15.05
N ASP A 639 15.30 13.77 -14.17
CA ASP A 639 16.45 14.61 -14.54
C ASP A 639 17.55 13.78 -15.21
N VAL A 640 17.70 13.95 -16.51
CA VAL A 640 18.66 13.20 -17.33
C VAL A 640 19.95 14.01 -17.52
N PRO A 641 21.13 13.52 -17.09
CA PRO A 641 22.42 14.19 -17.27
C PRO A 641 22.90 14.10 -18.74
N THR A 642 22.10 14.63 -19.68
CA THR A 642 22.26 14.50 -21.14
C THR A 642 23.65 14.87 -21.65
N LYS A 643 24.27 15.91 -21.09
CA LYS A 643 25.65 16.31 -21.55
C LYS A 643 26.68 15.25 -21.23
N ARG A 644 26.61 14.66 -20.04
CA ARG A 644 27.54 13.60 -19.60
C ARG A 644 27.28 12.32 -20.36
N ALA A 645 26.04 11.97 -20.57
CA ALA A 645 25.63 10.80 -21.34
C ALA A 645 26.07 10.91 -22.82
N LEU A 646 25.87 12.08 -23.43
CA LEU A 646 26.32 12.33 -24.81
C LEU A 646 27.84 12.23 -24.97
N ALA A 647 28.62 12.74 -24.01
CA ALA A 647 30.08 12.60 -24.03
C ALA A 647 30.47 11.12 -23.99
N LYS A 648 29.90 10.30 -23.11
CA LYS A 648 30.12 8.84 -23.08
C LYS A 648 29.77 8.15 -24.41
N LEU A 649 28.65 8.52 -25.03
CA LEU A 649 28.23 7.96 -26.31
C LEU A 649 29.18 8.28 -27.45
N ILE A 650 29.81 9.46 -27.43
CA ILE A 650 30.86 9.85 -28.38
C ILE A 650 32.12 9.02 -28.12
N ASP A 651 32.51 8.85 -26.85
CA ASP A 651 33.67 8.01 -26.48
C ASP A 651 33.44 6.53 -26.85
N TYR A 652 32.23 6.03 -26.81
CA TYR A 652 31.85 4.68 -27.25
C TYR A 652 31.72 4.54 -28.76
N GLU A 653 31.86 5.62 -29.53
CA GLU A 653 31.69 5.67 -30.98
C GLU A 653 30.26 5.33 -31.46
N PHE A 654 29.28 5.46 -30.60
CA PHE A 654 27.89 5.26 -30.97
C PHE A 654 27.21 6.50 -31.54
N VAL A 655 27.79 7.66 -31.29
CA VAL A 655 27.31 8.95 -31.78
C VAL A 655 28.48 9.79 -32.30
N ASP A 656 28.31 10.40 -33.47
CA ASP A 656 29.19 11.42 -34.02
C ASP A 656 28.46 12.77 -34.04
N GLY A 657 28.84 13.65 -33.11
CA GLY A 657 28.10 14.90 -32.84
C GLY A 657 26.67 14.67 -32.37
N PHE A 658 25.71 14.82 -33.28
CA PHE A 658 24.28 14.54 -33.05
C PHE A 658 23.72 13.51 -34.04
N GLN A 659 24.57 12.71 -34.64
CA GLN A 659 24.20 11.64 -35.56
C GLN A 659 24.60 10.30 -34.96
N VAL A 660 23.66 9.37 -34.97
CA VAL A 660 23.92 8.01 -34.48
C VAL A 660 24.66 7.24 -35.54
N THR A 661 25.77 6.56 -35.18
CA THR A 661 26.54 5.67 -36.07
C THR A 661 25.72 4.39 -36.35
N ASP A 662 26.13 3.59 -37.35
CA ASP A 662 25.45 2.33 -37.66
C ASP A 662 25.44 1.38 -36.45
N LEU A 663 26.50 1.39 -35.67
CA LEU A 663 26.64 0.59 -34.48
C LEU A 663 25.71 1.11 -33.35
N GLY A 664 25.77 2.43 -33.09
CA GLY A 664 24.86 3.06 -32.13
C GLY A 664 23.38 2.85 -32.50
N ARG A 665 23.08 2.81 -33.81
CA ARG A 665 21.72 2.50 -34.29
C ARG A 665 21.30 1.09 -33.87
N VAL A 666 22.12 0.07 -34.06
CA VAL A 666 21.80 -1.30 -33.66
C VAL A 666 21.60 -1.38 -32.15
N VAL A 667 22.46 -0.74 -31.35
CA VAL A 667 22.35 -0.70 -29.90
C VAL A 667 21.01 -0.09 -29.47
N ALA A 668 20.65 1.08 -30.04
CA ALA A 668 19.40 1.76 -29.69
C ALA A 668 18.15 1.01 -30.15
N GLU A 669 18.13 0.45 -31.36
CA GLU A 669 16.98 -0.28 -31.92
C GLU A 669 16.73 -1.62 -31.20
N GLN A 670 17.77 -2.25 -30.65
CA GLN A 670 17.66 -3.52 -29.95
C GLN A 670 17.52 -3.36 -28.41
N PHE A 671 17.43 -2.14 -27.90
CA PHE A 671 17.35 -1.84 -26.46
C PHE A 671 18.52 -2.45 -25.65
N LEU A 672 19.69 -2.47 -26.25
CA LEU A 672 20.91 -2.92 -25.58
C LEU A 672 21.45 -1.81 -24.69
N SER A 673 21.95 -2.18 -23.50
CA SER A 673 22.73 -1.26 -22.68
C SER A 673 23.95 -0.77 -23.49
N PRO A 674 24.15 0.56 -23.67
CA PRO A 674 25.32 1.05 -24.40
C PRO A 674 26.66 0.67 -23.74
N GLU A 675 26.68 0.56 -22.41
CA GLU A 675 27.87 0.15 -21.67
C GLU A 675 28.23 -1.30 -21.96
N ASP A 676 27.24 -2.21 -21.95
CA ASP A 676 27.48 -3.62 -22.26
C ASP A 676 27.82 -3.83 -23.73
N ALA A 677 27.14 -3.11 -24.62
CA ALA A 677 27.46 -3.12 -26.04
C ALA A 677 28.91 -2.65 -26.29
N PHE A 678 29.37 -1.63 -25.59
CA PHE A 678 30.74 -1.15 -25.67
C PHE A 678 31.76 -2.18 -25.14
N ARG A 679 31.48 -2.83 -24.01
CA ARG A 679 32.32 -3.93 -23.47
C ARG A 679 32.41 -5.11 -24.43
N ILE A 680 31.27 -5.49 -25.03
CA ILE A 680 31.26 -6.54 -26.07
C ILE A 680 32.21 -6.15 -27.22
N LEU A 681 32.12 -4.90 -27.69
CA LEU A 681 32.97 -4.41 -28.76
C LEU A 681 34.47 -4.41 -28.41
N GLU A 682 34.80 -3.96 -27.22
CA GLU A 682 36.19 -3.99 -26.72
C GLU A 682 36.69 -5.45 -26.61
N GLY A 683 35.85 -6.37 -26.15
CA GLY A 683 36.17 -7.79 -26.14
C GLY A 683 36.43 -8.36 -27.54
N VAL A 684 35.57 -7.99 -28.51
CA VAL A 684 35.74 -8.40 -29.91
C VAL A 684 37.03 -7.77 -30.53
N ARG A 685 37.29 -6.49 -30.28
CA ARG A 685 38.50 -5.80 -30.72
C ARG A 685 39.78 -6.40 -30.13
N ALA A 686 39.70 -6.89 -28.89
CA ALA A 686 40.79 -7.57 -28.19
C ALA A 686 40.90 -9.07 -28.54
N GLU A 687 40.12 -9.55 -29.51
CA GLU A 687 40.08 -10.96 -29.95
C GLU A 687 39.81 -11.94 -28.77
N LYS A 688 39.05 -11.51 -27.72
CA LYS A 688 38.68 -12.37 -26.61
C LYS A 688 37.73 -13.48 -27.09
N HIS A 689 37.84 -14.63 -26.43
CA HIS A 689 36.89 -15.72 -26.70
C HIS A 689 35.48 -15.32 -26.25
N PRO A 690 34.38 -15.67 -26.97
CA PRO A 690 33.03 -15.31 -26.60
C PRO A 690 32.65 -15.63 -25.14
N TYR A 691 33.16 -16.74 -24.60
CA TYR A 691 32.92 -17.10 -23.17
C TYR A 691 33.58 -16.11 -22.18
N GLU A 692 34.76 -15.55 -22.55
CA GLU A 692 35.43 -14.54 -21.72
C GLU A 692 34.63 -13.22 -21.70
N VAL A 693 34.10 -12.84 -22.87
CA VAL A 693 33.25 -11.63 -22.98
C VAL A 693 31.96 -11.77 -22.14
N VAL A 694 31.31 -12.95 -22.20
CA VAL A 694 30.11 -13.22 -21.38
C VAL A 694 30.47 -13.22 -19.90
N ALA A 695 31.60 -13.87 -19.53
CA ALA A 695 32.03 -13.86 -18.12
C ALA A 695 32.36 -12.45 -17.61
N ASP A 696 32.98 -11.59 -18.43
CA ASP A 696 33.27 -10.20 -18.07
C ASP A 696 31.97 -9.36 -17.88
N LEU A 697 30.89 -9.69 -18.57
CA LEU A 697 29.60 -9.04 -18.41
C LEU A 697 28.92 -9.48 -17.10
N GLU A 698 28.84 -10.78 -16.83
CA GLU A 698 28.20 -11.37 -15.65
C GLU A 698 28.95 -10.99 -14.35
N LEU A 699 30.29 -11.03 -14.32
CA LEU A 699 31.08 -10.69 -13.13
C LEU A 699 30.97 -9.22 -12.70
N VAL A 700 30.57 -8.32 -13.60
CA VAL A 700 30.36 -6.90 -13.23
C VAL A 700 28.99 -6.63 -12.69
N GLU A 701 27.99 -7.50 -12.94
CA GLU A 701 26.67 -7.40 -12.30
C GLU A 701 26.72 -7.79 -10.82
N GLU A 702 27.63 -8.71 -10.42
CA GLU A 702 27.78 -9.10 -9.00
C GLU A 702 28.43 -8.00 -8.11
N ASP A 703 29.09 -7.00 -8.68
CA ASP A 703 29.74 -5.89 -7.96
C ASP A 703 28.87 -4.60 -7.91
N ARG A 704 27.62 -4.65 -8.37
CA ARG A 704 26.63 -3.57 -8.29
C ARG A 704 25.53 -3.90 -7.27
#